data_f1d3c5e8470ea848a183b14fa1c1c66e
#
_entry.id   f1d3c5e8470ea848a183b14fa1c1c66e
#
_cell.length_a   1.000
_cell.length_b   1.000
_cell.length_c   1.000
_cell.angle_alpha   90.00
_cell.angle_beta   90.00
_cell.angle_gamma   90.00
#
_symmetry.space_group_name_H-M   'P 1'
#
loop_
_entity.id
_entity.type
_entity.pdbx_description
1 polymer ?
#
loop_
_entity_poly.entity_id
_entity_poly.type
_entity_poly.pdbx_seq_one_letter_code
_entity_poly.pdbx_strand_id
1 'polypeptide(L)'
;MSETRFTERAQAALRLAQECSAELGHGYVGSEHLLLGLAREGKGVAAKVLQSAGLEPESLKAAIARMVGVGAPGGAPSQGLTPRCKKIIELSLTEAARLGHHYVGTEHLLLGILREGDGVAVRVLSGTGVEPRRLHADVVAALGGEASPSPFRGGGKTREREYGGDTKLLDQFSRDLTRLAAGGMLDPVVGRDREINRVIQILSRRQKNNPALIGEPGVGKTAVAEGLARRMVAGDVPDELRSKRLLSLDLSSMVAGTKYRGEFEERVKNILAEVRRVGGIILFIDELHTIVGAGSAEGAIDAANIIKPALGRGELQVIGATTTDEYRKYIEKDAALERRFQPVLVPEPDQDTARAILRGLRDRYEAHHRLQITDESIDAAVALSTRYIGDRHLPDKAIDLIDEACSRVRMERLATPPDLRELEEKVEHTRREKEEAIRGQDFEKAAMLRDAEEDFRKELEQQKTAWRSGQNTGAVTAEDVAAVVSGWTGVPVTTLTEAESARLLGLEEALHRRVVGQEEAVRAVARAVRRGRVGLKEPGRPTGCFLFLGPTGVGKTELCKALAATLFGSEEALLRFDMSEYMEKHAVSRLIGSPPGYVGHEEGGQLTEKVRRRPYCVVLFDEIEKAHPDIWGILLQIMEDGMVTDAQGRKADFKNAIVVLTSNVGAARITAKGSKLGFSATERRDGETRPIEELKAAVLDDLKKVFRPEFLNRLDETIVFTQLGRTEIQAIARRMLERVGERMKALGVTLRFTDRALETLADQGFDPDYGARPLRRTIRAQVEDVAAEQLLSGALQAGDTALVDGAENGLRLYAQPAGTQALNTKENEL
;
A
#
# COMPACT_ATOMS: atom_id res chain seq x y z
N MET A 1 -9.95 -34.02 3.13
CA MET A 1 -11.24 -33.36 2.77
C MET A 1 -12.12 -33.41 4.01
N SER A 2 -12.43 -32.26 4.63
CA SER A 2 -13.14 -32.22 5.92
C SER A 2 -14.59 -32.71 5.76
N GLU A 3 -14.90 -33.82 6.37
CA GLU A 3 -16.23 -34.44 6.44
C GLU A 3 -17.31 -33.53 7.11
N THR A 4 -16.91 -32.44 7.70
CA THR A 4 -17.77 -31.55 8.51
C THR A 4 -18.75 -30.66 7.74
N ARG A 5 -18.69 -30.65 6.41
CA ARG A 5 -19.59 -29.79 5.58
C ARG A 5 -20.79 -30.52 4.97
N PHE A 6 -20.84 -31.84 5.00
CA PHE A 6 -21.94 -32.63 4.45
C PHE A 6 -22.95 -32.99 5.53
N THR A 7 -24.22 -32.86 5.20
CA THR A 7 -25.30 -33.37 6.08
C THR A 7 -25.20 -34.88 6.22
N GLU A 8 -25.72 -35.43 7.31
CA GLU A 8 -25.76 -36.87 7.53
C GLU A 8 -26.40 -37.62 6.35
N ARG A 9 -27.43 -37.03 5.72
CA ARG A 9 -28.09 -37.59 4.53
C ARG A 9 -27.23 -37.54 3.28
N ALA A 10 -26.49 -36.49 3.08
CA ALA A 10 -25.53 -36.39 1.96
C ALA A 10 -24.38 -37.41 2.10
N GLN A 11 -23.92 -37.63 3.34
CA GLN A 11 -22.93 -38.67 3.63
C GLN A 11 -23.53 -40.08 3.43
N ALA A 12 -24.79 -40.30 3.83
CA ALA A 12 -25.48 -41.54 3.58
C ALA A 12 -25.62 -41.82 2.07
N ALA A 13 -26.00 -40.83 1.27
CA ALA A 13 -26.09 -40.96 -0.18
C ALA A 13 -24.73 -41.28 -0.83
N LEU A 14 -23.62 -40.71 -0.34
CA LEU A 14 -22.27 -41.03 -0.79
C LEU A 14 -21.87 -42.48 -0.45
N ARG A 15 -22.23 -42.97 0.74
CA ARG A 15 -22.02 -44.39 1.13
C ARG A 15 -22.85 -45.33 0.26
N LEU A 16 -24.14 -45.04 0.07
CA LEU A 16 -25.02 -45.80 -0.81
C LEU A 16 -24.48 -45.81 -2.27
N ALA A 17 -23.87 -44.71 -2.73
CA ALA A 17 -23.22 -44.69 -4.05
C ALA A 17 -22.04 -45.67 -4.15
N GLN A 18 -21.28 -45.86 -3.08
CA GLN A 18 -20.24 -46.89 -3.02
C GLN A 18 -20.80 -48.29 -3.02
N GLU A 19 -21.86 -48.54 -2.26
CA GLU A 19 -22.57 -49.84 -2.25
C GLU A 19 -23.15 -50.16 -3.62
N CYS A 20 -23.79 -49.18 -4.30
CA CYS A 20 -24.32 -49.33 -5.65
C CYS A 20 -23.23 -49.66 -6.69
N SER A 21 -22.05 -49.05 -6.52
CA SER A 21 -20.89 -49.36 -7.38
C SER A 21 -20.45 -50.83 -7.19
N ALA A 22 -20.39 -51.31 -5.97
CA ALA A 22 -20.04 -52.69 -5.67
C ALA A 22 -21.09 -53.68 -6.16
N GLU A 23 -22.42 -53.38 -5.99
CA GLU A 23 -23.53 -54.20 -6.51
C GLU A 23 -23.51 -54.29 -8.03
N LEU A 24 -23.12 -53.26 -8.74
CA LEU A 24 -22.99 -53.27 -10.21
C LEU A 24 -21.67 -53.84 -10.71
N GLY A 25 -20.81 -54.28 -9.79
CA GLY A 25 -19.50 -54.85 -10.11
C GLY A 25 -18.49 -53.84 -10.72
N HIS A 26 -18.67 -52.54 -10.43
CA HIS A 26 -17.76 -51.49 -10.94
C HIS A 26 -16.68 -51.17 -9.90
N GLY A 27 -15.43 -51.11 -10.33
CA GLY A 27 -14.28 -50.81 -9.49
C GLY A 27 -14.10 -49.31 -9.17
N TYR A 28 -15.10 -48.47 -9.44
CA TYR A 28 -15.04 -47.00 -9.26
C TYR A 28 -16.41 -46.43 -8.93
N VAL A 29 -16.45 -45.30 -8.26
CA VAL A 29 -17.70 -44.55 -8.00
C VAL A 29 -17.79 -43.38 -8.98
N GLY A 30 -18.71 -43.51 -9.95
CA GLY A 30 -19.00 -42.47 -10.96
C GLY A 30 -20.24 -41.63 -10.63
N SER A 31 -20.57 -40.70 -11.53
CA SER A 31 -21.75 -39.84 -11.40
C SER A 31 -23.09 -40.63 -11.35
N GLU A 32 -23.16 -41.71 -12.08
CA GLU A 32 -24.32 -42.65 -12.13
C GLU A 32 -24.57 -43.33 -10.78
N HIS A 33 -23.49 -43.73 -10.09
CA HIS A 33 -23.59 -44.34 -8.78
C HIS A 33 -24.01 -43.31 -7.74
N LEU A 34 -23.56 -42.06 -7.87
CA LEU A 34 -23.98 -40.97 -7.02
C LEU A 34 -25.48 -40.66 -7.19
N LEU A 35 -25.94 -40.61 -8.44
CA LEU A 35 -27.36 -40.43 -8.74
C LEU A 35 -28.22 -41.55 -8.12
N LEU A 36 -27.79 -42.82 -8.26
CA LEU A 36 -28.51 -43.97 -7.67
C LEU A 36 -28.48 -43.93 -6.15
N GLY A 37 -27.34 -43.52 -5.53
CA GLY A 37 -27.23 -43.34 -4.07
C GLY A 37 -28.14 -42.25 -3.55
N LEU A 38 -28.29 -41.14 -4.28
CA LEU A 38 -29.28 -40.09 -3.93
C LEU A 38 -30.70 -40.56 -4.01
N ALA A 39 -31.06 -41.38 -5.00
CA ALA A 39 -32.39 -41.95 -5.12
C ALA A 39 -32.70 -42.98 -3.99
N ARG A 40 -31.71 -43.81 -3.62
CA ARG A 40 -31.86 -44.84 -2.56
C ARG A 40 -31.92 -44.29 -1.14
N GLU A 41 -31.32 -43.10 -0.89
CA GLU A 41 -31.40 -42.44 0.43
C GLU A 41 -32.85 -42.16 0.84
N GLY A 42 -33.73 -41.89 -0.10
CA GLY A 42 -35.18 -41.95 0.00
C GLY A 42 -35.88 -40.84 0.83
N LYS A 43 -35.16 -40.14 1.70
CA LYS A 43 -35.73 -39.13 2.63
C LYS A 43 -35.27 -37.69 2.33
N GLY A 44 -34.19 -37.51 1.60
CA GLY A 44 -33.64 -36.22 1.24
C GLY A 44 -34.45 -35.51 0.17
N VAL A 45 -34.13 -34.20 -0.01
CA VAL A 45 -34.79 -33.37 -1.05
C VAL A 45 -34.54 -33.95 -2.44
N ALA A 46 -33.32 -34.40 -2.72
CA ALA A 46 -32.99 -35.03 -4.00
C ALA A 46 -33.83 -36.27 -4.30
N ALA A 47 -33.98 -37.17 -3.32
CA ALA A 47 -34.77 -38.39 -3.47
C ALA A 47 -36.24 -38.07 -3.77
N LYS A 48 -36.85 -37.12 -3.03
CA LYS A 48 -38.24 -36.69 -3.24
C LYS A 48 -38.45 -36.08 -4.63
N VAL A 49 -37.52 -35.24 -5.09
CA VAL A 49 -37.63 -34.64 -6.42
C VAL A 49 -37.45 -35.69 -7.51
N LEU A 50 -36.52 -36.64 -7.37
CA LEU A 50 -36.34 -37.75 -8.30
C LEU A 50 -37.58 -38.63 -8.34
N GLN A 51 -38.18 -38.93 -7.19
CA GLN A 51 -39.42 -39.73 -7.09
C GLN A 51 -40.63 -39.00 -7.71
N SER A 52 -40.76 -37.68 -7.48
CA SER A 52 -41.83 -36.89 -8.14
C SER A 52 -41.66 -36.80 -9.64
N ALA A 53 -40.43 -36.92 -10.14
CA ALA A 53 -40.12 -37.05 -11.58
C ALA A 53 -40.32 -38.48 -12.14
N GLY A 54 -40.81 -39.42 -11.33
CA GLY A 54 -41.07 -40.81 -11.74
C GLY A 54 -39.81 -41.69 -11.80
N LEU A 55 -38.73 -41.27 -11.15
CA LEU A 55 -37.45 -41.98 -11.14
C LEU A 55 -37.30 -42.79 -9.84
N GLU A 56 -37.74 -44.04 -9.88
CA GLU A 56 -37.54 -44.96 -8.75
C GLU A 56 -36.15 -45.61 -8.77
N PRO A 57 -35.57 -45.96 -7.60
CA PRO A 57 -34.23 -46.53 -7.52
C PRO A 57 -33.98 -47.74 -8.40
N GLU A 58 -34.97 -48.65 -8.49
CA GLU A 58 -34.85 -49.87 -9.30
C GLU A 58 -34.89 -49.56 -10.83
N SER A 59 -35.68 -48.58 -11.26
CA SER A 59 -35.73 -48.13 -12.64
C SER A 59 -34.44 -47.45 -13.04
N LEU A 60 -33.85 -46.63 -12.18
CA LEU A 60 -32.54 -46.02 -12.36
C LEU A 60 -31.42 -47.05 -12.41
N LYS A 61 -31.44 -48.06 -11.54
CA LYS A 61 -30.49 -49.17 -11.55
C LYS A 61 -30.50 -49.91 -12.89
N ALA A 62 -31.70 -50.25 -13.37
CA ALA A 62 -31.87 -50.91 -14.67
C ALA A 62 -31.42 -50.04 -15.84
N ALA A 63 -31.66 -48.73 -15.76
CA ALA A 63 -31.19 -47.80 -16.81
C ALA A 63 -29.65 -47.64 -16.80
N ILE A 64 -29.01 -47.58 -15.65
CA ILE A 64 -27.55 -47.57 -15.50
C ILE A 64 -26.93 -48.85 -16.01
N ALA A 65 -27.50 -50.05 -15.63
CA ALA A 65 -27.03 -51.35 -16.10
C ALA A 65 -27.10 -51.51 -17.63
N ARG A 66 -28.14 -50.95 -18.25
CA ARG A 66 -28.27 -50.92 -19.71
C ARG A 66 -27.25 -50.03 -20.43
N MET A 67 -26.87 -48.87 -19.79
CA MET A 67 -26.03 -47.86 -20.40
C MET A 67 -24.54 -48.12 -20.17
N VAL A 68 -24.17 -48.55 -18.97
CA VAL A 68 -22.79 -48.74 -18.55
C VAL A 68 -22.34 -50.20 -18.57
N GLY A 69 -23.34 -51.14 -18.50
CA GLY A 69 -23.06 -52.55 -18.34
C GLY A 69 -23.07 -52.98 -16.85
N VAL A 70 -22.93 -54.28 -16.62
CA VAL A 70 -22.71 -54.85 -15.31
C VAL A 70 -21.33 -55.50 -15.27
N GLY A 71 -20.52 -55.16 -14.30
CA GLY A 71 -19.18 -55.69 -14.11
C GLY A 71 -19.18 -57.12 -13.56
N ALA A 72 -18.04 -57.76 -13.46
CA ALA A 72 -17.92 -59.12 -12.93
C ALA A 72 -18.26 -59.19 -11.42
N PRO A 73 -19.08 -60.11 -10.97
CA PRO A 73 -19.39 -60.26 -9.55
C PRO A 73 -18.13 -60.65 -8.78
N GLY A 74 -17.79 -59.85 -7.75
CA GLY A 74 -16.62 -60.06 -6.89
C GLY A 74 -15.41 -59.19 -7.24
N GLY A 75 -15.58 -58.13 -8.03
CA GLY A 75 -14.55 -57.14 -8.31
C GLY A 75 -13.97 -56.49 -7.06
N ALA A 76 -12.67 -56.15 -7.12
CA ALA A 76 -11.89 -55.53 -6.04
C ALA A 76 -12.60 -54.28 -5.44
N PRO A 77 -12.39 -53.96 -4.16
CA PRO A 77 -13.01 -52.81 -3.50
C PRO A 77 -12.75 -51.54 -4.32
N SER A 78 -13.79 -50.69 -4.41
CA SER A 78 -13.81 -49.49 -5.27
C SER A 78 -12.53 -48.66 -5.18
N GLN A 79 -11.89 -48.40 -6.29
CA GLN A 79 -10.65 -47.59 -6.37
C GLN A 79 -10.90 -46.08 -6.09
N GLY A 80 -12.01 -45.74 -5.42
CA GLY A 80 -12.38 -44.38 -5.04
C GLY A 80 -13.23 -43.64 -6.09
N LEU A 81 -13.41 -42.36 -5.85
CA LEU A 81 -14.22 -41.46 -6.69
C LEU A 81 -13.55 -41.14 -8.02
N THR A 82 -14.29 -41.20 -9.12
CA THR A 82 -13.79 -40.76 -10.43
C THR A 82 -13.49 -39.24 -10.40
N PRO A 83 -12.61 -38.76 -11.29
CA PRO A 83 -12.34 -37.32 -11.40
C PRO A 83 -13.61 -36.48 -11.63
N ARG A 84 -14.58 -37.01 -12.38
CA ARG A 84 -15.88 -36.35 -12.57
C ARG A 84 -16.71 -36.32 -11.30
N CYS A 85 -16.74 -37.40 -10.52
CA CYS A 85 -17.44 -37.41 -9.26
C CYS A 85 -16.83 -36.42 -8.25
N LYS A 86 -15.52 -36.29 -8.24
CA LYS A 86 -14.84 -35.22 -7.45
C LYS A 86 -15.26 -33.82 -7.88
N LYS A 87 -15.31 -33.57 -9.19
CA LYS A 87 -15.79 -32.29 -9.75
C LYS A 87 -17.25 -32.01 -9.40
N ILE A 88 -18.13 -33.03 -9.40
CA ILE A 88 -19.52 -32.88 -8.97
C ILE A 88 -19.60 -32.47 -7.50
N ILE A 89 -18.76 -33.03 -6.63
CA ILE A 89 -18.68 -32.64 -5.21
C ILE A 89 -18.23 -31.19 -5.07
N GLU A 90 -17.25 -30.73 -5.83
CA GLU A 90 -16.82 -29.33 -5.85
C GLU A 90 -17.92 -28.38 -6.35
N LEU A 91 -18.64 -28.78 -7.40
CA LEU A 91 -19.78 -28.03 -7.91
C LEU A 91 -20.92 -27.99 -6.88
N SER A 92 -21.12 -29.05 -6.11
CA SER A 92 -22.13 -29.09 -5.02
C SER A 92 -21.81 -28.10 -3.89
N LEU A 93 -20.52 -27.92 -3.56
CA LEU A 93 -20.08 -26.88 -2.61
C LEU A 93 -20.36 -25.48 -3.17
N THR A 94 -20.13 -25.27 -4.46
CA THR A 94 -20.40 -24.00 -5.12
C THR A 94 -21.91 -23.70 -5.17
N GLU A 95 -22.76 -24.69 -5.42
CA GLU A 95 -24.22 -24.53 -5.41
C GLU A 95 -24.77 -24.29 -4.02
N ALA A 96 -24.23 -24.94 -2.98
CA ALA A 96 -24.60 -24.65 -1.59
C ALA A 96 -24.26 -23.18 -1.23
N ALA A 97 -23.08 -22.71 -1.57
CA ALA A 97 -22.69 -21.32 -1.36
C ALA A 97 -23.58 -20.33 -2.14
N ARG A 98 -23.97 -20.66 -3.39
CA ARG A 98 -24.85 -19.83 -4.23
C ARG A 98 -26.26 -19.71 -3.63
N LEU A 99 -26.71 -20.76 -2.96
CA LEU A 99 -28.01 -20.78 -2.29
C LEU A 99 -27.98 -20.23 -0.86
N GLY A 100 -26.83 -19.73 -0.40
CA GLY A 100 -26.63 -19.19 0.94
C GLY A 100 -26.60 -20.27 2.05
N HIS A 101 -26.38 -21.53 1.71
CA HIS A 101 -26.33 -22.62 2.66
C HIS A 101 -24.90 -22.89 3.14
N HIS A 102 -24.71 -23.03 4.44
CA HIS A 102 -23.40 -23.35 5.05
C HIS A 102 -23.13 -24.87 5.10
N TYR A 103 -24.03 -25.70 4.56
CA TYR A 103 -23.93 -27.15 4.51
C TYR A 103 -24.20 -27.68 3.10
N VAL A 104 -23.71 -28.87 2.79
CA VAL A 104 -23.98 -29.56 1.53
C VAL A 104 -24.98 -30.70 1.83
N GLY A 105 -26.22 -30.54 1.39
CA GLY A 105 -27.25 -31.54 1.45
C GLY A 105 -27.38 -32.38 0.18
N THR A 106 -28.32 -33.33 0.15
CA THR A 106 -28.59 -34.18 -1.01
C THR A 106 -29.00 -33.37 -2.25
N GLU A 107 -29.74 -32.29 -2.05
CA GLU A 107 -30.15 -31.31 -3.05
C GLU A 107 -28.97 -30.70 -3.78
N HIS A 108 -27.93 -30.29 -3.04
CA HIS A 108 -26.73 -29.70 -3.63
C HIS A 108 -25.94 -30.72 -4.43
N LEU A 109 -25.90 -31.99 -4.01
CA LEU A 109 -25.27 -33.06 -4.77
C LEU A 109 -26.03 -33.31 -6.09
N LEU A 110 -27.36 -33.26 -6.08
CA LEU A 110 -28.14 -33.38 -7.31
C LEU A 110 -27.95 -32.19 -8.24
N LEU A 111 -27.94 -30.97 -7.71
CA LEU A 111 -27.61 -29.75 -8.47
C LEU A 111 -26.19 -29.81 -9.07
N GLY A 112 -25.21 -30.34 -8.35
CA GLY A 112 -23.85 -30.57 -8.82
C GLY A 112 -23.80 -31.55 -10.00
N ILE A 113 -24.59 -32.63 -9.97
CA ILE A 113 -24.73 -33.59 -11.09
C ILE A 113 -25.34 -32.89 -12.32
N LEU A 114 -26.41 -32.14 -12.13
CA LEU A 114 -27.12 -31.45 -13.22
C LEU A 114 -26.25 -30.36 -13.85
N ARG A 115 -25.40 -29.67 -13.06
CA ARG A 115 -24.51 -28.60 -13.50
C ARG A 115 -23.26 -29.13 -14.25
N GLU A 116 -22.78 -30.31 -13.89
CA GLU A 116 -21.67 -30.96 -14.62
C GLU A 116 -22.04 -31.23 -16.08
N GLY A 117 -23.29 -31.61 -16.34
CA GLY A 117 -23.95 -31.58 -17.65
C GLY A 117 -23.63 -32.75 -18.61
N ASP A 118 -22.41 -33.29 -18.60
CA ASP A 118 -21.93 -34.30 -19.56
C ASP A 118 -21.74 -35.70 -18.98
N GLY A 119 -22.05 -35.89 -17.72
CA GLY A 119 -21.87 -37.16 -17.01
C GLY A 119 -22.84 -38.28 -17.44
N VAL A 120 -22.47 -39.51 -17.10
CA VAL A 120 -23.33 -40.66 -17.30
C VAL A 120 -24.68 -40.50 -16.60
N ALA A 121 -24.70 -39.89 -15.40
CA ALA A 121 -25.93 -39.58 -14.66
C ALA A 121 -26.90 -38.72 -15.47
N VAL A 122 -26.42 -37.66 -16.13
CA VAL A 122 -27.26 -36.77 -16.96
C VAL A 122 -27.78 -37.50 -18.20
N ARG A 123 -26.98 -38.36 -18.82
CA ARG A 123 -27.38 -39.18 -19.94
C ARG A 123 -28.45 -40.22 -19.53
N VAL A 124 -28.34 -40.82 -18.35
CA VAL A 124 -29.36 -41.72 -17.77
C VAL A 124 -30.64 -40.95 -17.55
N LEU A 125 -30.62 -39.77 -16.96
CA LEU A 125 -31.81 -38.91 -16.76
C LEU A 125 -32.46 -38.55 -18.09
N SER A 126 -31.69 -38.12 -19.08
CA SER A 126 -32.26 -37.84 -20.42
C SER A 126 -32.81 -39.06 -21.13
N GLY A 127 -32.20 -40.25 -20.94
CA GLY A 127 -32.66 -41.52 -21.48
C GLY A 127 -33.94 -42.05 -20.84
N THR A 128 -34.27 -41.62 -19.65
CA THR A 128 -35.54 -41.94 -18.94
C THR A 128 -36.65 -40.91 -19.24
N GLY A 129 -36.40 -39.94 -20.13
CA GLY A 129 -37.37 -38.92 -20.53
C GLY A 129 -37.52 -37.74 -19.56
N VAL A 130 -36.62 -37.62 -18.58
CA VAL A 130 -36.59 -36.49 -17.65
C VAL A 130 -35.62 -35.41 -18.14
N GLU A 131 -36.16 -34.21 -18.33
CA GLU A 131 -35.34 -33.08 -18.81
C GLU A 131 -34.53 -32.52 -17.63
N PRO A 132 -33.17 -32.51 -17.74
CA PRO A 132 -32.30 -32.01 -16.64
C PRO A 132 -32.60 -30.58 -16.18
N ARG A 133 -33.04 -29.71 -17.08
CA ARG A 133 -33.40 -28.30 -16.75
C ARG A 133 -34.66 -28.23 -15.90
N ARG A 134 -35.65 -29.08 -16.17
CA ARG A 134 -36.86 -29.16 -15.39
C ARG A 134 -36.57 -29.71 -13.99
N LEU A 135 -35.78 -30.76 -13.90
CA LEU A 135 -35.37 -31.34 -12.63
C LEU A 135 -34.57 -30.31 -11.78
N HIS A 136 -33.74 -29.50 -12.40
CA HIS A 136 -33.05 -28.40 -11.71
C HIS A 136 -34.04 -27.40 -11.11
N ALA A 137 -35.05 -26.95 -11.86
CA ALA A 137 -36.09 -26.04 -11.38
C ALA A 137 -36.90 -26.65 -10.22
N ASP A 138 -37.22 -27.93 -10.31
CA ASP A 138 -37.95 -28.66 -9.26
C ASP A 138 -37.13 -28.76 -7.96
N VAL A 139 -35.82 -28.95 -8.02
CA VAL A 139 -34.93 -28.93 -6.85
C VAL A 139 -34.89 -27.54 -6.21
N VAL A 140 -34.74 -26.48 -7.00
CA VAL A 140 -34.72 -25.12 -6.49
C VAL A 140 -36.05 -24.72 -5.87
N ALA A 141 -37.20 -25.13 -6.46
CA ALA A 141 -38.51 -24.91 -5.90
C ALA A 141 -38.75 -25.66 -4.57
N ALA A 142 -38.23 -26.90 -4.45
CA ALA A 142 -38.31 -27.69 -3.23
C ALA A 142 -37.48 -27.12 -2.07
N LEU A 143 -36.52 -26.23 -2.34
CA LEU A 143 -35.68 -25.53 -1.36
C LEU A 143 -36.32 -24.21 -0.84
N GLY A 144 -37.58 -23.89 -1.21
CA GLY A 144 -38.25 -22.67 -0.76
C GLY A 144 -37.78 -21.38 -1.46
N GLY A 145 -37.08 -21.50 -2.58
CA GLY A 145 -36.91 -20.38 -3.50
C GLY A 145 -38.27 -20.04 -4.08
N GLU A 146 -38.78 -18.82 -3.76
CA GLU A 146 -40.08 -18.35 -4.24
C GLU A 146 -40.11 -18.34 -5.78
N ALA A 147 -40.66 -19.37 -6.35
CA ALA A 147 -41.30 -19.28 -7.65
C ALA A 147 -42.67 -18.63 -7.38
N SER A 148 -42.77 -17.33 -7.57
CA SER A 148 -44.08 -16.65 -7.52
C SER A 148 -45.07 -17.34 -8.44
N PRO A 149 -46.27 -17.75 -7.94
CA PRO A 149 -47.27 -18.33 -8.79
C PRO A 149 -47.88 -17.22 -9.65
N SER A 150 -47.65 -17.27 -10.94
CA SER A 150 -48.42 -16.47 -11.90
C SER A 150 -49.81 -17.05 -12.05
N PRO A 151 -50.89 -16.31 -11.70
CA PRO A 151 -52.21 -16.60 -12.20
C PRO A 151 -52.43 -15.70 -13.43
N PHE A 152 -52.30 -16.25 -14.65
CA PHE A 152 -53.19 -15.81 -15.71
C PHE A 152 -53.03 -16.69 -16.97
N ARG A 153 -54.12 -17.37 -17.33
CA ARG A 153 -54.43 -17.85 -18.67
C ARG A 153 -54.65 -16.61 -19.57
N GLY A 154 -53.96 -16.53 -20.66
CA GLY A 154 -54.25 -15.56 -21.72
C GLY A 154 -53.18 -15.60 -22.78
N GLY A 155 -53.52 -16.15 -23.96
CA GLY A 155 -52.58 -16.31 -25.07
C GLY A 155 -52.02 -14.98 -25.53
N GLY A 156 -50.71 -14.96 -25.53
CA GLY A 156 -49.90 -13.91 -26.11
C GLY A 156 -48.48 -14.40 -26.16
N LYS A 157 -47.93 -14.60 -27.31
CA LYS A 157 -46.51 -14.89 -27.53
C LYS A 157 -45.66 -13.84 -26.81
N THR A 158 -45.26 -14.09 -25.58
CA THR A 158 -44.17 -13.34 -24.93
C THR A 158 -42.87 -13.78 -25.60
N ARG A 159 -42.35 -12.93 -26.46
CA ARG A 159 -40.96 -12.99 -26.89
C ARG A 159 -40.09 -12.98 -25.63
N GLU A 160 -39.50 -14.12 -25.28
CA GLU A 160 -38.27 -14.16 -24.49
C GLU A 160 -37.29 -13.25 -25.22
N ARG A 161 -36.84 -12.19 -24.55
CA ARG A 161 -35.78 -11.32 -25.06
C ARG A 161 -34.48 -12.15 -25.04
N GLU A 162 -34.21 -12.86 -26.14
CA GLU A 162 -32.87 -13.29 -26.47
C GLU A 162 -31.99 -12.02 -26.63
N TYR A 163 -31.24 -11.67 -25.57
CA TYR A 163 -30.07 -10.85 -25.70
C TYR A 163 -28.95 -11.68 -26.35
N GLY A 164 -29.09 -12.00 -27.62
CA GLY A 164 -28.22 -12.90 -28.36
C GLY A 164 -28.26 -12.67 -29.85
N GLY A 165 -27.91 -11.48 -30.33
CA GLY A 165 -27.26 -11.37 -31.62
C GLY A 165 -25.85 -11.97 -31.48
N ASP A 166 -25.36 -12.65 -32.54
CA ASP A 166 -24.00 -13.27 -32.56
C ASP A 166 -22.90 -12.20 -32.38
N THR A 167 -22.51 -11.93 -31.08
CA THR A 167 -21.54 -10.94 -30.66
C THR A 167 -20.27 -11.59 -30.16
N LYS A 168 -19.85 -12.70 -30.79
CA LYS A 168 -18.73 -13.53 -30.35
C LYS A 168 -17.41 -12.79 -30.21
N LEU A 169 -17.12 -11.88 -31.14
CA LEU A 169 -15.88 -11.12 -31.12
C LEU A 169 -15.93 -10.02 -30.08
N LEU A 170 -17.07 -9.34 -29.99
CA LEU A 170 -17.28 -8.27 -28.99
C LEU A 170 -17.25 -8.83 -27.56
N ASP A 171 -17.91 -9.97 -27.32
CA ASP A 171 -17.93 -10.63 -26.00
C ASP A 171 -16.53 -11.16 -25.59
N GLN A 172 -15.63 -11.40 -26.54
CA GLN A 172 -14.24 -11.81 -26.25
C GLN A 172 -13.39 -10.65 -25.70
N PHE A 173 -13.64 -9.41 -26.15
CA PHE A 173 -12.83 -8.23 -25.78
C PHE A 173 -13.61 -7.24 -24.91
N SER A 174 -14.80 -7.60 -24.45
CA SER A 174 -15.62 -6.73 -23.60
C SER A 174 -16.23 -7.45 -22.41
N ARG A 175 -16.50 -6.68 -21.37
CA ARG A 175 -17.21 -7.12 -20.17
C ARG A 175 -18.62 -6.54 -20.18
N ASP A 176 -19.64 -7.37 -20.15
CA ASP A 176 -21.04 -6.93 -20.15
C ASP A 176 -21.46 -6.45 -18.75
N LEU A 177 -21.47 -5.12 -18.54
CA LEU A 177 -21.84 -4.51 -17.26
C LEU A 177 -23.34 -4.70 -16.95
N THR A 178 -24.20 -4.69 -17.97
CA THR A 178 -25.64 -4.91 -17.81
C THR A 178 -25.93 -6.33 -17.33
N ARG A 179 -25.24 -7.31 -17.90
CA ARG A 179 -25.35 -8.71 -17.47
C ARG A 179 -24.83 -8.93 -16.05
N LEU A 180 -23.72 -8.28 -15.71
CA LEU A 180 -23.15 -8.33 -14.36
C LEU A 180 -24.07 -7.65 -13.33
N ALA A 181 -24.69 -6.52 -13.70
CA ALA A 181 -25.69 -5.84 -12.88
C ALA A 181 -26.91 -6.74 -12.61
N ALA A 182 -27.42 -7.41 -13.67
CA ALA A 182 -28.54 -8.36 -13.52
C ALA A 182 -28.19 -9.56 -12.62
N GLY A 183 -26.92 -9.99 -12.63
CA GLY A 183 -26.42 -11.06 -11.75
C GLY A 183 -26.07 -10.59 -10.34
N GLY A 184 -26.24 -9.31 -9.98
CA GLY A 184 -25.86 -8.77 -8.67
C GLY A 184 -24.34 -8.75 -8.40
N MET A 185 -23.51 -8.86 -9.45
CA MET A 185 -22.07 -8.98 -9.33
C MET A 185 -21.35 -7.64 -9.32
N LEU A 186 -22.05 -6.51 -9.57
CA LEU A 186 -21.47 -5.18 -9.50
C LEU A 186 -21.57 -4.60 -8.09
N ASP A 187 -20.58 -3.76 -7.74
CA ASP A 187 -20.56 -3.06 -6.46
C ASP A 187 -21.69 -2.04 -6.32
N PRO A 188 -22.18 -1.77 -5.11
CA PRO A 188 -23.12 -0.69 -4.87
C PRO A 188 -22.44 0.66 -5.15
N VAL A 189 -23.10 1.49 -5.96
CA VAL A 189 -22.60 2.84 -6.26
C VAL A 189 -23.32 3.84 -5.37
N VAL A 190 -22.56 4.60 -4.60
CA VAL A 190 -23.07 5.57 -3.63
C VAL A 190 -22.56 6.97 -4.01
N GLY A 191 -23.42 7.98 -3.88
CA GLY A 191 -23.03 9.39 -4.01
C GLY A 191 -22.72 9.88 -5.43
N ARG A 192 -23.09 9.11 -6.48
CA ARG A 192 -22.83 9.45 -7.88
C ARG A 192 -24.11 9.70 -8.70
N ASP A 193 -25.21 9.97 -8.05
CA ASP A 193 -26.52 10.15 -8.70
C ASP A 193 -26.56 11.31 -9.68
N ARG A 194 -25.85 12.40 -9.38
CA ARG A 194 -25.78 13.58 -10.24
C ARG A 194 -25.03 13.27 -11.54
N GLU A 195 -23.90 12.62 -11.46
CA GLU A 195 -23.08 12.22 -12.60
C GLU A 195 -23.79 11.19 -13.46
N ILE A 196 -24.43 10.18 -12.86
CA ILE A 196 -25.21 9.16 -13.58
C ILE A 196 -26.40 9.80 -14.29
N ASN A 197 -27.16 10.68 -13.62
CA ASN A 197 -28.25 11.41 -14.24
C ASN A 197 -27.79 12.28 -15.42
N ARG A 198 -26.62 12.91 -15.29
CA ARG A 198 -26.02 13.68 -16.37
C ARG A 198 -25.62 12.81 -17.57
N VAL A 199 -25.05 11.64 -17.31
CA VAL A 199 -24.74 10.64 -18.36
C VAL A 199 -26.00 10.18 -19.07
N ILE A 200 -27.09 9.86 -18.34
CA ILE A 200 -28.38 9.49 -18.92
C ILE A 200 -28.94 10.61 -19.81
N GLN A 201 -28.89 11.84 -19.32
CA GLN A 201 -29.34 13.02 -20.12
C GLN A 201 -28.56 13.17 -21.42
N ILE A 202 -27.23 12.95 -21.39
CA ILE A 202 -26.37 13.07 -22.57
C ILE A 202 -26.67 11.94 -23.56
N LEU A 203 -26.76 10.69 -23.07
CA LEU A 203 -27.05 9.51 -23.91
C LEU A 203 -28.43 9.61 -24.62
N SER A 204 -29.38 10.31 -24.02
CA SER A 204 -30.73 10.55 -24.60
C SER A 204 -30.78 11.71 -25.61
N ARG A 205 -29.67 12.40 -25.88
CA ARG A 205 -29.62 13.48 -26.87
C ARG A 205 -29.56 12.92 -28.29
N ARG A 206 -30.09 13.68 -29.22
CA ARG A 206 -29.99 13.36 -30.67
C ARG A 206 -28.59 13.56 -31.23
N GLN A 207 -27.83 14.52 -30.71
CA GLN A 207 -26.46 14.84 -31.10
C GLN A 207 -25.61 15.08 -29.85
N LYS A 208 -24.29 14.91 -29.96
CA LYS A 208 -23.35 14.97 -28.84
C LYS A 208 -23.80 14.06 -27.68
N ASN A 209 -24.15 12.83 -28.05
CA ASN A 209 -24.72 11.82 -27.15
C ASN A 209 -23.67 10.87 -26.58
N ASN A 210 -22.40 11.28 -26.62
CA ASN A 210 -21.30 10.51 -26.02
C ASN A 210 -20.76 11.26 -24.80
N PRO A 211 -21.04 10.84 -23.57
CA PRO A 211 -20.45 11.43 -22.38
C PRO A 211 -18.98 11.03 -22.22
N ALA A 212 -18.14 11.97 -21.81
CA ALA A 212 -16.78 11.73 -21.39
C ALA A 212 -16.67 12.02 -19.89
N LEU A 213 -16.44 11.00 -19.07
CA LEU A 213 -16.22 11.11 -17.63
C LEU A 213 -14.79 11.61 -17.39
N ILE A 214 -14.66 12.79 -16.82
CA ILE A 214 -13.38 13.46 -16.60
C ILE A 214 -13.15 13.63 -15.11
N GLY A 215 -12.01 13.20 -14.63
CA GLY A 215 -11.65 13.36 -13.22
C GLY A 215 -10.32 12.68 -12.93
N GLU A 216 -9.77 12.96 -11.76
CA GLU A 216 -8.49 12.41 -11.32
C GLU A 216 -8.54 10.87 -11.21
N PRO A 217 -7.36 10.17 -11.24
CA PRO A 217 -7.31 8.74 -11.01
C PRO A 217 -7.91 8.36 -9.64
N GLY A 218 -8.65 7.25 -9.57
CA GLY A 218 -9.18 6.76 -8.30
C GLY A 218 -10.46 7.45 -7.79
N VAL A 219 -11.02 8.47 -8.49
CA VAL A 219 -12.26 9.14 -8.04
C VAL A 219 -13.54 8.33 -8.31
N GLY A 220 -13.47 7.18 -8.98
CA GLY A 220 -14.61 6.33 -9.23
C GLY A 220 -15.34 6.60 -10.57
N LYS A 221 -14.62 6.94 -11.65
CA LYS A 221 -15.20 7.12 -12.99
C LYS A 221 -15.88 5.84 -13.50
N THR A 222 -15.26 4.69 -13.32
CA THR A 222 -15.79 3.38 -13.71
C THR A 222 -17.06 3.04 -12.94
N ALA A 223 -17.14 3.40 -11.66
CA ALA A 223 -18.30 3.21 -10.81
C ALA A 223 -19.55 3.96 -11.36
N VAL A 224 -19.37 5.12 -12.03
CA VAL A 224 -20.49 5.83 -12.67
C VAL A 224 -21.09 4.99 -13.80
N ALA A 225 -20.26 4.31 -14.61
CA ALA A 225 -20.73 3.41 -15.67
C ALA A 225 -21.42 2.15 -15.09
N GLU A 226 -20.87 1.59 -14.02
CA GLU A 226 -21.49 0.46 -13.30
C GLU A 226 -22.83 0.85 -12.66
N GLY A 227 -22.91 2.06 -12.07
CA GLY A 227 -24.15 2.63 -11.55
C GLY A 227 -25.21 2.81 -12.62
N LEU A 228 -24.81 3.27 -13.82
CA LEU A 228 -25.71 3.35 -14.97
C LEU A 228 -26.23 1.95 -15.36
N ALA A 229 -25.37 0.95 -15.44
CA ALA A 229 -25.77 -0.43 -15.75
C ALA A 229 -26.81 -0.97 -14.75
N ARG A 230 -26.63 -0.70 -13.45
CA ARG A 230 -27.60 -1.07 -12.41
C ARG A 230 -28.95 -0.38 -12.60
N ARG A 231 -28.96 0.94 -12.91
CA ARG A 231 -30.21 1.67 -13.18
C ARG A 231 -30.90 1.19 -14.47
N MET A 232 -30.13 0.81 -15.50
CA MET A 232 -30.68 0.22 -16.72
C MET A 232 -31.41 -1.10 -16.43
N VAL A 233 -30.85 -1.97 -15.59
CA VAL A 233 -31.46 -3.23 -15.17
C VAL A 233 -32.66 -3.00 -14.27
N ALA A 234 -32.57 -2.07 -13.32
CA ALA A 234 -33.68 -1.69 -12.44
C ALA A 234 -34.84 -1.00 -13.19
N GLY A 235 -34.59 -0.55 -14.43
CA GLY A 235 -35.60 0.18 -15.21
C GLY A 235 -35.71 1.67 -14.86
N ASP A 236 -34.80 2.23 -14.07
CA ASP A 236 -34.74 3.61 -13.66
C ASP A 236 -33.97 4.48 -14.67
N VAL A 237 -34.33 4.29 -15.95
CA VAL A 237 -33.78 5.02 -17.10
C VAL A 237 -34.89 5.20 -18.16
N PRO A 238 -34.77 6.18 -19.09
CA PRO A 238 -35.67 6.30 -20.20
C PRO A 238 -35.78 5.01 -21.02
N ASP A 239 -36.99 4.79 -21.64
CA ASP A 239 -37.28 3.53 -22.36
C ASP A 239 -36.27 3.21 -23.47
N GLU A 240 -35.71 4.26 -24.10
CA GLU A 240 -34.69 4.13 -25.16
C GLU A 240 -33.40 3.48 -24.64
N LEU A 241 -33.04 3.69 -23.37
CA LEU A 241 -31.84 3.11 -22.74
C LEU A 241 -32.10 1.75 -22.08
N ARG A 242 -33.34 1.51 -21.66
CA ARG A 242 -33.74 0.29 -20.96
C ARG A 242 -33.52 -0.99 -21.75
N SER A 243 -33.56 -0.89 -23.08
CA SER A 243 -33.38 -2.03 -24.00
C SER A 243 -31.92 -2.21 -24.45
N LYS A 244 -30.99 -1.34 -24.03
CA LYS A 244 -29.60 -1.39 -24.47
C LYS A 244 -28.72 -2.23 -23.54
N ARG A 245 -27.61 -2.71 -24.08
CA ARG A 245 -26.53 -3.36 -23.32
C ARG A 245 -25.37 -2.37 -23.14
N LEU A 246 -24.81 -2.30 -21.96
CA LEU A 246 -23.60 -1.52 -21.65
C LEU A 246 -22.41 -2.48 -21.56
N LEU A 247 -21.47 -2.34 -22.47
CA LEU A 247 -20.30 -3.19 -22.60
C LEU A 247 -19.04 -2.38 -22.32
N SER A 248 -18.20 -2.82 -21.39
CA SER A 248 -16.89 -2.24 -21.13
C SER A 248 -15.86 -2.88 -22.08
N LEU A 249 -15.31 -2.08 -23.00
CA LEU A 249 -14.35 -2.53 -23.99
C LEU A 249 -12.93 -2.43 -23.46
N ASP A 250 -12.16 -3.52 -23.52
CA ASP A 250 -10.75 -3.57 -23.14
C ASP A 250 -9.88 -3.40 -24.40
N LEU A 251 -9.38 -2.17 -24.60
CA LEU A 251 -8.49 -1.85 -25.72
C LEU A 251 -7.11 -2.51 -25.58
N SER A 252 -6.65 -2.70 -24.35
CA SER A 252 -5.34 -3.32 -24.08
C SER A 252 -5.32 -4.78 -24.51
N SER A 253 -6.38 -5.53 -24.20
CA SER A 253 -6.56 -6.91 -24.65
C SER A 253 -6.67 -7.03 -26.18
N MET A 254 -7.18 -6.01 -26.86
CA MET A 254 -7.28 -5.98 -28.31
C MET A 254 -5.92 -5.80 -29.01
N VAL A 255 -5.01 -5.07 -28.39
CA VAL A 255 -3.62 -4.88 -28.85
C VAL A 255 -2.77 -6.11 -28.55
N ALA A 256 -3.03 -6.79 -27.44
CA ALA A 256 -2.29 -7.96 -27.02
C ALA A 256 -2.36 -9.07 -28.09
N GLY A 257 -1.20 -9.61 -28.47
CA GLY A 257 -1.07 -10.69 -29.47
C GLY A 257 -1.16 -10.25 -30.92
N THR A 258 -1.27 -8.96 -31.23
CA THR A 258 -1.14 -8.48 -32.63
C THR A 258 0.33 -8.27 -32.98
N LYS A 259 0.79 -8.88 -34.08
CA LYS A 259 2.17 -8.69 -34.57
C LYS A 259 2.28 -7.47 -35.48
N TYR A 260 1.19 -7.08 -36.13
CA TYR A 260 1.14 -6.01 -37.13
C TYR A 260 0.02 -5.02 -36.82
N ARG A 261 0.25 -3.75 -37.11
CA ARG A 261 -0.72 -2.64 -36.97
C ARG A 261 -2.07 -2.94 -37.64
N GLY A 262 -2.07 -3.56 -38.83
CA GLY A 262 -3.27 -3.90 -39.60
C GLY A 262 -4.22 -4.86 -38.88
N GLU A 263 -3.69 -5.80 -38.09
CA GLU A 263 -4.50 -6.77 -37.33
C GLU A 263 -5.36 -6.08 -36.24
N PHE A 264 -4.81 -5.11 -35.55
CA PHE A 264 -5.56 -4.33 -34.57
C PHE A 264 -6.64 -3.47 -35.24
N GLU A 265 -6.30 -2.77 -36.33
CA GLU A 265 -7.25 -1.98 -37.09
C GLU A 265 -8.41 -2.84 -37.61
N GLU A 266 -8.13 -4.05 -38.05
CA GLU A 266 -9.13 -5.01 -38.52
C GLU A 266 -10.01 -5.50 -37.35
N ARG A 267 -9.45 -5.80 -36.18
CA ARG A 267 -10.22 -6.16 -34.98
C ARG A 267 -11.19 -5.05 -34.58
N VAL A 268 -10.72 -3.78 -34.54
CA VAL A 268 -11.58 -2.64 -34.23
C VAL A 268 -12.69 -2.49 -35.24
N LYS A 269 -12.41 -2.60 -36.56
CA LYS A 269 -13.42 -2.55 -37.63
C LYS A 269 -14.46 -3.65 -37.47
N ASN A 270 -14.04 -4.87 -37.16
CA ASN A 270 -14.94 -6.02 -36.99
C ASN A 270 -15.85 -5.86 -35.75
N ILE A 271 -15.33 -5.36 -34.64
CA ILE A 271 -16.12 -5.03 -33.43
C ILE A 271 -17.14 -3.97 -33.76
N LEU A 272 -16.75 -2.88 -34.42
CA LEU A 272 -17.68 -1.83 -34.82
C LEU A 272 -18.76 -2.32 -35.77
N ALA A 273 -18.42 -3.25 -36.67
CA ALA A 273 -19.39 -3.90 -37.55
C ALA A 273 -20.40 -4.76 -36.79
N GLU A 274 -19.95 -5.49 -35.75
CA GLU A 274 -20.85 -6.23 -34.83
C GLU A 274 -21.78 -5.31 -34.07
N VAL A 275 -21.25 -4.20 -33.47
CA VAL A 275 -22.03 -3.23 -32.74
C VAL A 275 -23.13 -2.62 -33.63
N ARG A 276 -22.81 -2.28 -34.86
CA ARG A 276 -23.80 -1.75 -35.86
C ARG A 276 -24.84 -2.80 -36.23
N ARG A 277 -24.42 -4.05 -36.47
CA ARG A 277 -25.32 -5.12 -36.88
C ARG A 277 -26.34 -5.46 -35.78
N VAL A 278 -25.91 -5.52 -34.53
CA VAL A 278 -26.79 -5.89 -33.41
C VAL A 278 -27.63 -4.72 -32.99
N GLY A 279 -27.06 -3.50 -32.95
CA GLY A 279 -27.76 -2.31 -32.45
C GLY A 279 -27.96 -2.39 -30.93
N GLY A 280 -28.39 -1.28 -30.34
CA GLY A 280 -28.73 -1.25 -28.91
C GLY A 280 -27.55 -1.49 -27.96
N ILE A 281 -26.32 -1.22 -28.39
CA ILE A 281 -25.10 -1.38 -27.61
C ILE A 281 -24.53 0.00 -27.27
N ILE A 282 -24.16 0.20 -26.02
CA ILE A 282 -23.38 1.35 -25.53
C ILE A 282 -22.02 0.81 -25.11
N LEU A 283 -20.93 1.37 -25.65
CA LEU A 283 -19.58 1.01 -25.29
C LEU A 283 -19.08 1.92 -24.15
N PHE A 284 -18.58 1.35 -23.08
CA PHE A 284 -17.78 2.05 -22.10
C PHE A 284 -16.31 1.82 -22.42
N ILE A 285 -15.55 2.90 -22.54
CA ILE A 285 -14.11 2.86 -22.82
C ILE A 285 -13.39 3.57 -21.70
N ASP A 286 -12.71 2.80 -20.88
CA ASP A 286 -11.81 3.38 -19.90
C ASP A 286 -10.52 3.85 -20.59
N GLU A 287 -9.85 4.83 -20.02
CA GLU A 287 -8.69 5.47 -20.64
C GLU A 287 -8.95 5.92 -22.09
N LEU A 288 -10.01 6.71 -22.29
CA LEU A 288 -10.45 7.20 -23.60
C LEU A 288 -9.32 7.79 -24.45
N HIS A 289 -8.29 8.36 -23.83
CA HIS A 289 -7.12 8.93 -24.49
C HIS A 289 -6.31 7.90 -25.29
N THR A 290 -6.38 6.62 -24.92
CA THR A 290 -5.67 5.54 -25.65
C THR A 290 -6.16 5.35 -27.08
N ILE A 291 -7.41 5.79 -27.38
CA ILE A 291 -7.94 5.77 -28.75
C ILE A 291 -7.18 6.73 -29.67
N VAL A 292 -6.68 7.85 -29.17
CA VAL A 292 -6.07 8.94 -29.98
C VAL A 292 -4.57 8.69 -30.21
N GLY A 293 -4.02 7.54 -29.81
CA GLY A 293 -2.62 7.23 -29.99
C GLY A 293 -1.71 8.05 -29.07
N ALA A 294 -1.71 7.72 -27.79
CA ALA A 294 -0.77 8.23 -26.81
C ALA A 294 0.61 7.60 -27.00
N GLY A 295 1.31 7.99 -28.05
CA GLY A 295 2.68 7.55 -28.28
C GLY A 295 3.34 8.40 -29.35
N SER A 296 4.28 9.25 -28.95
CA SER A 296 5.22 9.97 -29.81
C SER A 296 6.26 9.06 -30.51
N ALA A 297 6.11 7.74 -30.42
CA ALA A 297 6.93 6.79 -31.14
C ALA A 297 6.37 6.52 -32.54
N GLU A 298 7.19 6.54 -33.54
CA GLU A 298 6.86 6.10 -34.91
C GLU A 298 6.21 4.73 -34.88
N GLY A 299 4.90 4.67 -35.12
CA GLY A 299 4.10 3.43 -35.11
C GLY A 299 2.92 3.39 -34.12
N ALA A 300 2.62 4.48 -33.39
CA ALA A 300 1.46 4.54 -32.51
C ALA A 300 0.15 4.26 -33.27
N ILE A 301 -0.67 3.38 -32.69
CA ILE A 301 -1.92 2.91 -33.27
C ILE A 301 -2.99 3.99 -33.09
N ASP A 302 -3.48 4.59 -34.15
CA ASP A 302 -4.55 5.60 -34.15
C ASP A 302 -5.91 4.94 -34.42
N ALA A 303 -6.54 4.40 -33.36
CA ALA A 303 -7.89 3.85 -33.43
C ALA A 303 -8.94 4.97 -33.67
N ALA A 304 -8.59 6.22 -33.38
CA ALA A 304 -9.48 7.35 -33.54
C ALA A 304 -9.97 7.47 -34.98
N ASN A 305 -9.10 7.28 -35.98
CA ASN A 305 -9.47 7.40 -37.38
C ASN A 305 -10.53 6.36 -37.84
N ILE A 306 -10.63 5.24 -37.16
CA ILE A 306 -11.63 4.20 -37.42
C ILE A 306 -12.94 4.50 -36.67
N ILE A 307 -12.87 5.04 -35.47
CA ILE A 307 -14.03 5.30 -34.58
C ILE A 307 -14.71 6.65 -34.93
N LYS A 308 -13.95 7.67 -35.30
CA LYS A 308 -14.47 9.03 -35.66
C LYS A 308 -15.63 9.02 -36.67
N PRO A 309 -15.57 8.27 -37.80
CA PRO A 309 -16.69 8.23 -38.74
C PRO A 309 -17.97 7.64 -38.14
N ALA A 310 -17.87 6.62 -37.31
CA ALA A 310 -18.99 5.97 -36.65
C ALA A 310 -19.65 6.88 -35.60
N LEU A 311 -18.84 7.58 -34.76
CA LEU A 311 -19.32 8.61 -33.87
C LEU A 311 -19.95 9.77 -34.62
N GLY A 312 -19.40 10.14 -35.81
CA GLY A 312 -19.86 11.18 -36.67
C GLY A 312 -21.29 10.97 -37.19
N ARG A 313 -21.60 9.73 -37.57
CA ARG A 313 -22.89 9.32 -38.10
C ARG A 313 -23.92 8.96 -37.02
N GLY A 314 -23.52 8.94 -35.74
CA GLY A 314 -24.39 8.51 -34.63
C GLY A 314 -24.67 7.01 -34.61
N GLU A 315 -23.84 6.20 -35.30
CA GLU A 315 -23.96 4.75 -35.39
C GLU A 315 -23.41 4.07 -34.14
N LEU A 316 -22.71 4.80 -33.31
CA LEU A 316 -22.05 4.32 -32.11
C LEU A 316 -22.34 5.26 -30.94
N GLN A 317 -22.70 4.72 -29.80
CA GLN A 317 -22.76 5.41 -28.51
C GLN A 317 -21.62 4.97 -27.62
N VAL A 318 -20.85 5.93 -27.10
CA VAL A 318 -19.67 5.68 -26.29
C VAL A 318 -19.75 6.50 -25.01
N ILE A 319 -19.45 5.88 -23.89
CA ILE A 319 -19.08 6.53 -22.63
C ILE A 319 -17.57 6.40 -22.49
N GLY A 320 -16.86 7.51 -22.49
CA GLY A 320 -15.41 7.50 -22.25
C GLY A 320 -15.08 7.88 -20.82
N ALA A 321 -14.01 7.36 -20.27
CA ALA A 321 -13.43 7.82 -18.99
C ALA A 321 -11.95 8.18 -19.20
N THR A 322 -11.52 9.32 -18.64
CA THR A 322 -10.13 9.79 -18.75
C THR A 322 -9.79 10.78 -17.63
N THR A 323 -8.53 11.15 -17.50
CA THR A 323 -8.12 12.23 -16.58
C THR A 323 -8.33 13.61 -17.21
N THR A 324 -8.30 14.65 -16.37
CA THR A 324 -8.45 16.05 -16.80
C THR A 324 -7.35 16.45 -17.79
N ASP A 325 -6.12 16.10 -17.50
CA ASP A 325 -4.96 16.46 -18.31
C ASP A 325 -4.94 15.72 -19.65
N GLU A 326 -5.27 14.42 -19.65
CA GLU A 326 -5.35 13.61 -20.85
C GLU A 326 -6.50 14.07 -21.77
N TYR A 327 -7.64 14.45 -21.18
CA TYR A 327 -8.76 15.00 -21.97
C TYR A 327 -8.35 16.27 -22.70
N ARG A 328 -7.69 17.21 -22.02
CA ARG A 328 -7.17 18.44 -22.63
C ARG A 328 -6.10 18.17 -23.68
N LYS A 329 -5.18 17.23 -23.39
CA LYS A 329 -4.05 16.93 -24.26
C LYS A 329 -4.45 16.21 -25.55
N TYR A 330 -5.43 15.30 -25.49
CA TYR A 330 -5.73 14.37 -26.58
C TYR A 330 -7.11 14.58 -27.19
N ILE A 331 -8.16 14.89 -26.40
CA ILE A 331 -9.53 14.98 -26.90
C ILE A 331 -9.88 16.42 -27.32
N GLU A 332 -9.59 17.42 -26.52
CA GLU A 332 -9.88 18.82 -26.85
C GLU A 332 -9.04 19.33 -28.03
N LYS A 333 -7.85 18.81 -28.26
CA LYS A 333 -7.02 19.19 -29.43
C LYS A 333 -7.55 18.60 -30.73
N ASP A 334 -8.37 17.57 -30.69
CA ASP A 334 -8.97 16.96 -31.86
C ASP A 334 -10.40 17.47 -32.05
N ALA A 335 -10.56 18.45 -32.95
CA ALA A 335 -11.86 19.12 -33.23
C ALA A 335 -13.00 18.16 -33.63
N ALA A 336 -12.68 16.96 -34.15
CA ALA A 336 -13.66 15.94 -34.49
C ALA A 336 -14.19 15.21 -33.26
N LEU A 337 -13.33 14.91 -32.29
CA LEU A 337 -13.70 14.25 -31.03
C LEU A 337 -14.37 15.25 -30.07
N GLU A 338 -13.80 16.45 -29.91
CA GLU A 338 -14.36 17.51 -29.07
C GLU A 338 -15.85 17.80 -29.39
N ARG A 339 -16.20 17.84 -30.66
CA ARG A 339 -17.60 18.06 -31.10
C ARG A 339 -18.51 16.86 -30.84
N ARG A 340 -18.00 15.70 -30.48
CA ARG A 340 -18.75 14.43 -30.29
C ARG A 340 -18.88 14.03 -28.86
N PHE A 341 -17.88 14.32 -28.05
CA PHE A 341 -17.90 14.04 -26.62
C PHE A 341 -18.44 15.23 -25.83
N GLN A 342 -19.21 14.92 -24.78
CA GLN A 342 -19.69 15.91 -23.82
C GLN A 342 -19.04 15.65 -22.47
N PRO A 343 -18.25 16.59 -21.93
CA PRO A 343 -17.58 16.39 -20.66
C PRO A 343 -18.58 16.29 -19.50
N VAL A 344 -18.32 15.34 -18.61
CA VAL A 344 -18.98 15.14 -17.32
C VAL A 344 -17.89 15.06 -16.27
N LEU A 345 -17.79 16.11 -15.45
CA LEU A 345 -16.80 16.15 -14.38
C LEU A 345 -17.21 15.18 -13.25
N VAL A 346 -16.28 14.34 -12.86
CA VAL A 346 -16.39 13.42 -11.71
C VAL A 346 -15.40 13.89 -10.64
N PRO A 347 -15.84 14.71 -9.68
CA PRO A 347 -14.96 15.23 -8.65
C PRO A 347 -14.61 14.18 -7.62
N GLU A 348 -13.52 14.42 -6.88
CA GLU A 348 -13.20 13.64 -5.67
C GLU A 348 -14.37 13.75 -4.69
N PRO A 349 -14.88 12.63 -4.13
CA PRO A 349 -15.93 12.67 -3.13
C PRO A 349 -15.44 13.31 -1.84
N ASP A 350 -16.34 13.97 -1.13
CA ASP A 350 -16.06 14.43 0.23
C ASP A 350 -15.91 13.25 1.20
N GLN A 351 -15.41 13.54 2.40
CA GLN A 351 -15.14 12.48 3.39
C GLN A 351 -16.39 11.71 3.79
N ASP A 352 -17.54 12.38 3.87
CA ASP A 352 -18.81 11.74 4.28
C ASP A 352 -19.33 10.80 3.20
N THR A 353 -19.25 11.23 1.95
CA THR A 353 -19.56 10.35 0.79
C THR A 353 -18.56 9.19 0.71
N ALA A 354 -17.27 9.40 0.96
CA ALA A 354 -16.28 8.34 0.97
C ALA A 354 -16.57 7.31 2.07
N ARG A 355 -16.97 7.74 3.28
CA ARG A 355 -17.42 6.82 4.35
C ARG A 355 -18.65 6.01 3.92
N ALA A 356 -19.60 6.64 3.29
CA ALA A 356 -20.80 5.96 2.79
C ALA A 356 -20.45 4.92 1.70
N ILE A 357 -19.49 5.21 0.82
CA ILE A 357 -18.98 4.29 -0.21
C ILE A 357 -18.33 3.07 0.47
N LEU A 358 -17.41 3.29 1.43
CA LEU A 358 -16.73 2.20 2.12
C LEU A 358 -17.73 1.32 2.90
N ARG A 359 -18.73 1.92 3.57
CA ARG A 359 -19.80 1.17 4.23
C ARG A 359 -20.62 0.33 3.25
N GLY A 360 -20.84 0.83 2.03
CA GLY A 360 -21.50 0.07 0.98
C GLY A 360 -20.66 -1.10 0.44
N LEU A 361 -19.35 -1.01 0.51
CA LEU A 361 -18.43 -2.06 0.06
C LEU A 361 -18.06 -3.06 1.16
N ARG A 362 -18.33 -2.74 2.44
CA ARG A 362 -17.97 -3.51 3.64
C ARG A 362 -18.23 -5.01 3.50
N ASP A 363 -19.47 -5.37 3.23
CA ASP A 363 -19.91 -6.77 3.21
C ASP A 363 -19.11 -7.63 2.22
N ARG A 364 -18.68 -7.05 1.11
CA ARG A 364 -17.86 -7.74 0.10
C ARG A 364 -16.42 -7.95 0.57
N TYR A 365 -15.83 -6.94 1.18
CA TYR A 365 -14.47 -7.04 1.74
C TYR A 365 -14.47 -8.00 2.95
N GLU A 366 -15.47 -7.94 3.82
CA GLU A 366 -15.66 -8.89 4.91
C GLU A 366 -15.80 -10.33 4.42
N ALA A 367 -16.58 -10.56 3.36
CA ALA A 367 -16.74 -11.87 2.75
C ALA A 367 -15.43 -12.38 2.11
N HIS A 368 -14.64 -11.47 1.48
CA HIS A 368 -13.37 -11.83 0.84
C HIS A 368 -12.29 -12.18 1.87
N HIS A 369 -12.10 -11.32 2.86
CA HIS A 369 -11.04 -11.48 3.86
C HIS A 369 -11.46 -12.36 5.04
N ARG A 370 -12.76 -12.60 5.23
CA ARG A 370 -13.36 -13.32 6.38
C ARG A 370 -13.04 -12.65 7.72
N LEU A 371 -13.08 -11.32 7.73
CA LEU A 371 -12.85 -10.47 8.87
C LEU A 371 -13.98 -9.45 8.98
N GLN A 372 -14.27 -8.97 10.17
CA GLN A 372 -15.20 -7.87 10.39
C GLN A 372 -14.47 -6.53 10.21
N ILE A 373 -15.11 -5.57 9.54
CA ILE A 373 -14.60 -4.22 9.35
C ILE A 373 -15.40 -3.28 10.24
N THR A 374 -14.76 -2.70 11.26
CA THR A 374 -15.45 -1.82 12.21
C THR A 374 -15.74 -0.46 11.57
N ASP A 375 -16.77 0.24 12.06
CA ASP A 375 -17.05 1.62 11.60
C ASP A 375 -15.88 2.58 11.91
N GLU A 376 -15.20 2.36 13.03
CA GLU A 376 -14.02 3.11 13.45
C GLU A 376 -12.85 2.94 12.47
N SER A 377 -12.66 1.74 11.90
CA SER A 377 -11.63 1.50 10.87
C SER A 377 -11.95 2.21 9.57
N ILE A 378 -13.23 2.28 9.17
CA ILE A 378 -13.67 3.04 7.99
C ILE A 378 -13.44 4.53 8.20
N ASP A 379 -13.83 5.07 9.36
CA ASP A 379 -13.65 6.48 9.68
C ASP A 379 -12.15 6.84 9.74
N ALA A 380 -11.32 5.96 10.32
CA ALA A 380 -9.87 6.10 10.33
C ALA A 380 -9.28 6.05 8.92
N ALA A 381 -9.70 5.12 8.05
CA ALA A 381 -9.20 5.01 6.69
C ALA A 381 -9.44 6.28 5.88
N VAL A 382 -10.63 6.87 5.97
CA VAL A 382 -10.96 8.12 5.28
C VAL A 382 -10.18 9.31 5.87
N ALA A 383 -10.14 9.45 7.19
CA ALA A 383 -9.48 10.57 7.85
C ALA A 383 -7.96 10.54 7.64
N LEU A 384 -7.33 9.37 7.84
CA LEU A 384 -5.89 9.21 7.73
C LEU A 384 -5.40 9.27 6.28
N SER A 385 -6.14 8.66 5.33
CA SER A 385 -5.79 8.77 3.90
C SER A 385 -5.87 10.21 3.41
N THR A 386 -6.88 10.97 3.85
CA THR A 386 -7.01 12.39 3.48
C THR A 386 -5.86 13.22 4.03
N ARG A 387 -5.40 12.91 5.25
CA ARG A 387 -4.37 13.69 5.94
C ARG A 387 -2.96 13.34 5.51
N TYR A 388 -2.68 12.07 5.22
CA TYR A 388 -1.31 11.57 5.06
C TYR A 388 -0.99 11.06 3.66
N ILE A 389 -1.99 10.78 2.81
CA ILE A 389 -1.80 10.30 1.44
C ILE A 389 -2.29 11.38 0.47
N GLY A 390 -1.37 12.24 0.02
CA GLY A 390 -1.68 13.40 -0.83
C GLY A 390 -1.58 13.14 -2.33
N ASP A 391 -0.97 12.03 -2.74
CA ASP A 391 -0.70 11.67 -4.14
C ASP A 391 -1.82 10.84 -4.79
N ARG A 392 -2.82 10.42 -4.01
CA ARG A 392 -3.98 9.64 -4.45
C ARG A 392 -5.28 10.32 -4.01
N HIS A 393 -6.39 9.94 -4.64
CA HIS A 393 -7.71 10.54 -4.40
C HIS A 393 -8.67 9.57 -3.70
N LEU A 394 -9.64 10.13 -2.97
CA LEU A 394 -10.77 9.38 -2.44
C LEU A 394 -11.71 8.95 -3.61
N PRO A 395 -12.40 7.80 -3.51
CA PRO A 395 -12.38 6.85 -2.39
C PRO A 395 -11.27 5.81 -2.46
N ASP A 396 -10.55 5.72 -3.58
CA ASP A 396 -9.59 4.65 -3.91
C ASP A 396 -8.52 4.46 -2.82
N LYS A 397 -7.86 5.55 -2.40
CA LYS A 397 -6.85 5.48 -1.33
C LYS A 397 -7.38 4.96 0.01
N ALA A 398 -8.64 5.20 0.32
CA ALA A 398 -9.25 4.70 1.56
C ALA A 398 -9.71 3.23 1.43
N ILE A 399 -10.13 2.82 0.23
CA ILE A 399 -10.44 1.44 -0.11
C ILE A 399 -9.18 0.58 -0.02
N ASP A 400 -8.08 1.02 -0.65
CA ASP A 400 -6.79 0.34 -0.62
C ASP A 400 -6.29 0.15 0.82
N LEU A 401 -6.45 1.17 1.68
CA LEU A 401 -6.07 1.07 3.09
C LEU A 401 -6.86 -0.01 3.84
N ILE A 402 -8.17 -0.10 3.63
CA ILE A 402 -9.00 -1.13 4.25
C ILE A 402 -8.61 -2.51 3.72
N ASP A 403 -8.40 -2.65 2.42
CA ASP A 403 -8.01 -3.92 1.80
C ASP A 403 -6.66 -4.43 2.34
N GLU A 404 -5.68 -3.55 2.43
CA GLU A 404 -4.36 -3.90 2.97
C GLU A 404 -4.40 -4.14 4.49
N ALA A 405 -5.19 -3.37 5.25
CA ALA A 405 -5.38 -3.62 6.68
C ALA A 405 -6.02 -4.99 6.94
N CYS A 406 -7.05 -5.36 6.16
CA CYS A 406 -7.65 -6.69 6.20
C CYS A 406 -6.62 -7.78 5.86
N SER A 407 -5.83 -7.58 4.82
CA SER A 407 -4.79 -8.53 4.40
C SER A 407 -3.72 -8.70 5.48
N ARG A 408 -3.28 -7.62 6.11
CA ARG A 408 -2.30 -7.63 7.19
C ARG A 408 -2.82 -8.38 8.41
N VAL A 409 -4.01 -8.03 8.91
CA VAL A 409 -4.63 -8.70 10.05
C VAL A 409 -4.81 -10.20 9.78
N ARG A 410 -5.18 -10.56 8.54
CA ARG A 410 -5.27 -11.97 8.13
C ARG A 410 -3.92 -12.66 8.14
N MET A 411 -2.84 -12.02 7.66
CA MET A 411 -1.49 -12.58 7.68
C MET A 411 -0.95 -12.74 9.11
N GLU A 412 -1.13 -11.74 9.97
CA GLU A 412 -0.74 -11.81 11.38
C GLU A 412 -1.41 -12.98 12.11
N ARG A 413 -2.68 -13.24 11.78
CA ARG A 413 -3.42 -14.38 12.33
C ARG A 413 -3.03 -15.73 11.77
N LEU A 414 -2.58 -15.78 10.52
CA LEU A 414 -2.06 -17.01 9.89
C LEU A 414 -0.64 -17.33 10.37
N ALA A 415 0.07 -16.36 10.92
CA ALA A 415 1.39 -16.58 11.49
C ALA A 415 1.26 -17.51 12.71
N THR A 416 1.91 -18.65 12.65
CA THR A 416 1.95 -19.62 13.75
C THR A 416 2.56 -18.94 14.98
N PRO A 417 1.88 -18.93 16.14
CA PRO A 417 2.44 -18.38 17.37
C PRO A 417 3.81 -18.99 17.71
N PRO A 418 4.72 -18.24 18.32
CA PRO A 418 6.04 -18.75 18.72
C PRO A 418 5.94 -20.02 19.54
N ASP A 419 4.99 -20.10 20.49
CA ASP A 419 4.77 -21.25 21.37
C ASP A 419 4.44 -22.52 20.58
N LEU A 420 3.66 -22.42 19.51
CA LEU A 420 3.35 -23.55 18.63
C LEU A 420 4.56 -24.00 17.81
N ARG A 421 5.43 -23.06 17.39
CA ARG A 421 6.68 -23.41 16.71
C ARG A 421 7.65 -24.13 17.64
N GLU A 422 7.77 -23.66 18.86
CA GLU A 422 8.61 -24.32 19.87
C GLU A 422 8.14 -25.75 20.15
N LEU A 423 6.81 -25.96 20.20
CA LEU A 423 6.26 -27.31 20.36
C LEU A 423 6.49 -28.18 19.12
N GLU A 424 6.36 -27.63 17.92
CA GLU A 424 6.70 -28.34 16.68
C GLU A 424 8.18 -28.75 16.65
N GLU A 425 9.08 -27.85 17.07
CA GLU A 425 10.51 -28.14 17.16
C GLU A 425 10.81 -29.22 18.23
N LYS A 426 10.12 -29.18 19.37
CA LYS A 426 10.25 -30.20 20.42
C LYS A 426 9.79 -31.59 19.92
N VAL A 427 8.65 -31.66 19.23
CA VAL A 427 8.16 -32.91 18.63
C VAL A 427 9.18 -33.48 17.63
N GLU A 428 9.69 -32.63 16.75
CA GLU A 428 10.67 -33.07 15.74
C GLU A 428 12.03 -33.46 16.35
N HIS A 429 12.46 -32.73 17.38
CA HIS A 429 13.70 -33.08 18.13
C HIS A 429 13.55 -34.44 18.83
N THR A 430 12.47 -34.64 19.59
CA THR A 430 12.20 -35.89 20.29
C THR A 430 12.07 -37.07 19.32
N ARG A 431 11.47 -36.84 18.16
CA ARG A 431 11.40 -37.82 17.09
C ARG A 431 12.76 -38.23 16.56
N ARG A 432 13.66 -37.27 16.31
CA ARG A 432 15.04 -37.57 15.88
C ARG A 432 15.83 -38.35 16.94
N GLU A 433 15.74 -37.94 18.20
CA GLU A 433 16.40 -38.68 19.30
C GLU A 433 15.87 -40.13 19.44
N LYS A 434 14.55 -40.31 19.23
CA LYS A 434 13.97 -41.67 19.21
C LYS A 434 14.52 -42.51 18.06
N GLU A 435 14.63 -41.93 16.85
CA GLU A 435 15.21 -42.65 15.70
C GLU A 435 16.69 -42.99 15.92
N GLU A 436 17.44 -42.12 16.58
CA GLU A 436 18.85 -42.40 16.97
C GLU A 436 18.95 -43.50 18.03
N ALA A 437 18.08 -43.48 19.08
CA ALA A 437 18.03 -44.52 20.08
C ALA A 437 17.68 -45.90 19.49
N ILE A 438 16.74 -45.94 18.51
CA ILE A 438 16.41 -47.15 17.77
C ILE A 438 17.62 -47.69 16.98
N ARG A 439 18.35 -46.80 16.28
CA ARG A 439 19.57 -47.19 15.54
C ARG A 439 20.69 -47.69 16.48
N GLY A 440 20.75 -47.08 17.67
CA GLY A 440 21.69 -47.48 18.74
C GLY A 440 21.24 -48.73 19.51
N GLN A 441 20.11 -49.36 19.20
CA GLN A 441 19.52 -50.52 19.89
C GLN A 441 19.19 -50.26 21.37
N ASP A 442 19.04 -49.01 21.78
CA ASP A 442 18.58 -48.59 23.11
C ASP A 442 17.05 -48.52 23.15
N PHE A 443 16.42 -49.69 23.32
CA PHE A 443 14.96 -49.79 23.24
C PHE A 443 14.25 -49.20 24.46
N GLU A 444 14.94 -49.12 25.63
CA GLU A 444 14.38 -48.52 26.84
C GLU A 444 14.26 -47.00 26.68
N LYS A 445 15.33 -46.35 26.21
CA LYS A 445 15.31 -44.92 25.86
C LYS A 445 14.34 -44.60 24.73
N ALA A 446 14.27 -45.45 23.71
CA ALA A 446 13.34 -45.29 22.59
C ALA A 446 11.85 -45.35 23.02
N ALA A 447 11.52 -46.19 24.01
CA ALA A 447 10.18 -46.26 24.58
C ALA A 447 9.81 -44.99 25.38
N MET A 448 10.72 -44.47 26.21
CA MET A 448 10.50 -43.19 26.92
C MET A 448 10.33 -42.02 25.97
N LEU A 449 11.16 -41.96 24.93
CA LEU A 449 11.07 -40.88 23.92
C LEU A 449 9.79 -40.98 23.05
N ARG A 450 9.28 -42.19 22.82
CA ARG A 450 8.00 -42.40 22.15
C ARG A 450 6.83 -41.80 22.96
N ASP A 451 6.83 -42.10 24.26
CA ASP A 451 5.74 -41.61 25.14
C ASP A 451 5.81 -40.08 25.27
N ALA A 452 7.03 -39.51 25.37
CA ALA A 452 7.23 -38.06 25.37
C ALA A 452 6.80 -37.40 24.02
N GLU A 453 7.11 -38.02 22.86
CA GLU A 453 6.67 -37.55 21.55
C GLU A 453 5.14 -37.55 21.46
N GLU A 454 4.47 -38.58 21.98
CA GLU A 454 3.00 -38.66 21.94
C GLU A 454 2.36 -37.60 22.83
N ASP A 455 2.94 -37.26 23.97
CA ASP A 455 2.44 -36.22 24.87
C ASP A 455 2.63 -34.83 24.26
N PHE A 456 3.79 -34.50 23.70
CA PHE A 456 4.02 -33.25 22.99
C PHE A 456 3.11 -33.12 21.75
N ARG A 457 2.84 -34.20 21.05
CA ARG A 457 1.93 -34.22 19.91
C ARG A 457 0.50 -33.97 20.31
N LYS A 458 0.03 -34.52 21.43
CA LYS A 458 -1.32 -34.24 21.99
C LYS A 458 -1.44 -32.79 22.41
N GLU A 459 -0.43 -32.25 23.06
CA GLU A 459 -0.38 -30.84 23.45
C GLU A 459 -0.41 -29.91 22.22
N LEU A 460 0.40 -30.20 21.22
CA LEU A 460 0.43 -29.49 19.95
C LEU A 460 -0.94 -29.50 19.25
N GLU A 461 -1.62 -30.63 19.17
CA GLU A 461 -2.96 -30.74 18.57
C GLU A 461 -4.02 -29.99 19.39
N GLN A 462 -3.95 -30.01 20.71
CA GLN A 462 -4.84 -29.23 21.57
C GLN A 462 -4.64 -27.72 21.37
N GLN A 463 -3.41 -27.27 21.38
CA GLN A 463 -3.09 -25.85 21.16
C GLN A 463 -3.42 -25.41 19.73
N LYS A 464 -3.16 -26.22 18.71
CA LYS A 464 -3.58 -25.96 17.32
C LYS A 464 -5.11 -25.86 17.18
N THR A 465 -5.84 -26.69 17.91
CA THR A 465 -7.31 -26.68 17.88
C THR A 465 -7.86 -25.43 18.58
N ALA A 466 -7.29 -25.07 19.72
CA ALA A 466 -7.62 -23.83 20.45
C ALA A 466 -7.29 -22.58 19.60
N TRP A 467 -6.12 -22.55 18.98
CA TRP A 467 -5.73 -21.46 18.08
C TRP A 467 -6.66 -21.33 16.85
N ARG A 468 -6.98 -22.45 16.20
CA ARG A 468 -7.91 -22.45 15.06
C ARG A 468 -9.33 -22.03 15.45
N SER A 469 -9.81 -22.37 16.64
CA SER A 469 -11.12 -21.94 17.11
C SER A 469 -11.17 -20.45 17.46
N GLY A 470 -10.06 -19.86 17.91
CA GLY A 470 -9.94 -18.43 18.17
C GLY A 470 -9.81 -17.54 16.91
N GLN A 471 -9.53 -18.14 15.75
CA GLN A 471 -9.37 -17.40 14.49
C GLN A 471 -10.68 -16.93 13.83
N ASN A 472 -11.83 -17.44 14.26
CA ASN A 472 -13.10 -17.22 13.54
C ASN A 472 -13.75 -15.85 13.72
N THR A 473 -13.23 -14.96 14.58
CA THR A 473 -13.81 -13.65 14.83
C THR A 473 -12.74 -12.57 14.88
N GLY A 474 -12.21 -12.18 13.73
CA GLY A 474 -11.28 -11.07 13.63
C GLY A 474 -11.96 -9.79 13.18
N ALA A 475 -11.69 -8.70 13.86
CA ALA A 475 -12.09 -7.37 13.45
C ALA A 475 -10.87 -6.54 13.05
N VAL A 476 -11.03 -5.77 12.00
CA VAL A 476 -10.07 -4.73 11.61
C VAL A 476 -10.39 -3.46 12.37
N THR A 477 -9.41 -2.93 13.07
CA THR A 477 -9.56 -1.75 13.95
C THR A 477 -8.94 -0.49 13.32
N ALA A 478 -9.19 0.65 13.93
CA ALA A 478 -8.54 1.91 13.55
C ALA A 478 -7.00 1.85 13.68
N GLU A 479 -6.49 1.05 14.62
CA GLU A 479 -5.05 0.87 14.84
C GLU A 479 -4.39 0.08 13.70
N ASP A 480 -5.08 -0.94 13.16
CA ASP A 480 -4.60 -1.70 12.02
C ASP A 480 -4.47 -0.81 10.78
N VAL A 481 -5.46 0.05 10.53
CA VAL A 481 -5.42 1.04 9.45
C VAL A 481 -4.29 2.04 9.68
N ALA A 482 -4.11 2.55 10.89
CA ALA A 482 -3.03 3.46 11.23
C ALA A 482 -1.65 2.82 11.03
N ALA A 483 -1.51 1.53 11.32
CA ALA A 483 -0.28 0.79 11.09
C ALA A 483 0.05 0.65 9.59
N VAL A 484 -0.95 0.45 8.72
CA VAL A 484 -0.76 0.45 7.26
C VAL A 484 -0.34 1.83 6.77
N VAL A 485 -1.03 2.89 7.21
CA VAL A 485 -0.65 4.27 6.85
C VAL A 485 0.78 4.58 7.29
N SER A 486 1.17 4.12 8.49
CA SER A 486 2.55 4.26 8.98
C SER A 486 3.56 3.54 8.08
N GLY A 487 3.21 2.35 7.59
CA GLY A 487 4.05 1.58 6.65
C GLY A 487 4.22 2.29 5.30
N TRP A 488 3.15 2.86 4.75
CA TRP A 488 3.18 3.54 3.44
C TRP A 488 3.89 4.88 3.49
N THR A 489 3.64 5.65 4.55
CA THR A 489 4.12 7.04 4.64
C THR A 489 5.43 7.18 5.42
N GLY A 490 5.83 6.15 6.15
CA GLY A 490 6.93 6.22 7.11
C GLY A 490 6.61 7.05 8.35
N VAL A 491 5.32 7.39 8.55
CA VAL A 491 4.82 8.23 9.62
C VAL A 491 4.25 7.36 10.71
N PRO A 492 4.68 7.44 11.95
CA PRO A 492 3.96 6.84 13.06
C PRO A 492 2.64 7.59 13.26
N VAL A 493 1.56 7.03 12.72
CA VAL A 493 0.20 7.59 12.78
C VAL A 493 -0.62 7.00 13.93
N THR A 494 -0.13 5.92 14.53
CA THR A 494 -0.74 5.30 15.71
C THR A 494 -0.88 6.30 16.85
N THR A 495 -1.93 6.20 17.63
CA THR A 495 -2.11 6.93 18.89
C THR A 495 -0.80 6.91 19.68
N LEU A 496 -0.41 8.09 20.23
CA LEU A 496 0.80 8.22 21.03
C LEU A 496 0.81 7.11 22.10
N THR A 497 1.58 6.05 21.84
CA THR A 497 1.78 5.02 22.84
C THR A 497 2.54 5.61 24.03
N GLU A 498 2.40 5.03 25.22
CA GLU A 498 3.17 5.46 26.38
C GLU A 498 4.68 5.50 26.08
N ALA A 499 5.17 4.55 25.30
CA ALA A 499 6.56 4.49 24.84
C ALA A 499 6.93 5.67 23.91
N GLU A 500 6.05 6.09 23.01
CA GLU A 500 6.28 7.24 22.14
C GLU A 500 6.20 8.56 22.90
N SER A 501 5.29 8.67 23.83
CA SER A 501 5.20 9.82 24.76
C SER A 501 6.47 9.96 25.61
N ALA A 502 6.99 8.87 26.16
CA ALA A 502 8.26 8.85 26.87
C ALA A 502 9.43 9.25 25.97
N ARG A 503 9.47 8.77 24.72
CA ARG A 503 10.48 9.12 23.71
C ARG A 503 10.44 10.61 23.36
N LEU A 504 9.26 11.20 23.20
CA LEU A 504 9.10 12.63 22.93
C LEU A 504 9.47 13.51 24.15
N LEU A 505 9.20 13.04 25.35
CA LEU A 505 9.65 13.70 26.57
C LEU A 505 11.17 13.68 26.71
N GLY A 506 11.81 12.55 26.38
CA GLY A 506 13.27 12.38 26.37
C GLY A 506 13.99 12.91 25.12
N LEU A 507 13.28 13.62 24.21
CA LEU A 507 13.84 14.10 22.94
C LEU A 507 15.06 15.01 23.13
N GLU A 508 15.06 15.87 24.13
CA GLU A 508 16.17 16.78 24.43
C GLU A 508 17.44 16.00 24.77
N GLU A 509 17.34 14.98 25.61
CA GLU A 509 18.46 14.10 25.98
C GLU A 509 18.96 13.32 24.75
N ALA A 510 18.05 12.80 23.94
CA ALA A 510 18.39 12.09 22.71
C ALA A 510 19.15 12.98 21.71
N LEU A 511 18.75 14.24 21.57
CA LEU A 511 19.47 15.21 20.74
C LEU A 511 20.83 15.57 21.34
N HIS A 512 20.91 15.76 22.67
CA HIS A 512 22.18 16.04 23.36
C HIS A 512 23.17 14.89 23.31
N ARG A 513 22.74 13.64 23.08
CA ARG A 513 23.69 12.54 22.79
C ARG A 513 24.51 12.79 21.53
N ARG A 514 24.00 13.56 20.57
CA ARG A 514 24.68 13.84 19.27
C ARG A 514 25.21 15.27 19.18
N VAL A 515 24.50 16.24 19.75
CA VAL A 515 24.83 17.65 19.69
C VAL A 515 25.40 18.07 21.06
N VAL A 516 26.57 18.65 21.06
CA VAL A 516 27.23 19.17 22.28
C VAL A 516 26.92 20.65 22.40
N GLY A 517 26.53 21.10 23.60
CA GLY A 517 26.14 22.49 23.84
C GLY A 517 24.82 22.85 23.13
N GLN A 518 24.62 24.13 22.83
CA GLN A 518 23.45 24.66 22.08
C GLN A 518 22.11 24.33 22.73
N GLU A 519 22.03 24.38 24.05
CA GLU A 519 20.84 23.95 24.81
C GLU A 519 19.57 24.68 24.40
N GLU A 520 19.66 25.98 24.08
CA GLU A 520 18.51 26.78 23.65
C GLU A 520 17.94 26.26 22.33
N ALA A 521 18.83 25.91 21.36
CA ALA A 521 18.43 25.37 20.08
C ALA A 521 17.73 24.01 20.24
N VAL A 522 18.30 23.13 21.05
CA VAL A 522 17.72 21.80 21.31
C VAL A 522 16.36 21.91 21.98
N ARG A 523 16.21 22.77 23.01
CA ARG A 523 14.94 23.01 23.71
C ARG A 523 13.87 23.61 22.78
N ALA A 524 14.23 24.58 21.96
CA ALA A 524 13.31 25.23 21.02
C ALA A 524 12.74 24.24 20.00
N VAL A 525 13.61 23.46 19.39
CA VAL A 525 13.22 22.43 18.44
C VAL A 525 12.38 21.35 19.11
N ALA A 526 12.77 20.87 20.28
CA ALA A 526 12.02 19.85 21.03
C ALA A 526 10.60 20.31 21.39
N ARG A 527 10.44 21.58 21.83
CA ARG A 527 9.12 22.17 22.13
C ARG A 527 8.22 22.21 20.90
N ALA A 528 8.74 22.63 19.75
CA ALA A 528 7.95 22.72 18.52
C ALA A 528 7.52 21.32 18.03
N VAL A 529 8.42 20.35 18.09
CA VAL A 529 8.10 18.96 17.74
C VAL A 529 7.00 18.41 18.65
N ARG A 530 7.10 18.61 19.97
CA ARG A 530 6.07 18.18 20.92
C ARG A 530 4.72 18.83 20.60
N ARG A 531 4.66 20.16 20.35
CA ARG A 531 3.43 20.86 19.94
C ARG A 531 2.83 20.27 18.67
N GLY A 532 3.68 19.99 17.67
CA GLY A 532 3.24 19.40 16.40
C GLY A 532 2.63 18.03 16.55
N ARG A 533 3.21 17.19 17.41
CA ARG A 533 2.75 15.81 17.65
C ARG A 533 1.46 15.74 18.46
N VAL A 534 1.30 16.59 19.45
CA VAL A 534 0.06 16.64 20.26
C VAL A 534 -1.12 17.28 19.49
N GLY A 535 -0.88 17.82 18.29
CA GLY A 535 -1.94 18.42 17.46
C GLY A 535 -2.24 19.89 17.78
N LEU A 536 -1.42 20.56 18.61
CA LEU A 536 -1.59 21.96 18.98
C LEU A 536 -0.97 22.96 17.97
N LYS A 537 -0.62 22.50 16.76
CA LYS A 537 -0.12 23.36 15.68
C LYS A 537 -1.26 23.91 14.82
N GLU A 538 -1.03 25.01 14.13
CA GLU A 538 -1.94 25.52 13.11
C GLU A 538 -2.04 24.52 11.93
N PRO A 539 -3.26 24.13 11.50
CA PRO A 539 -3.45 23.06 10.52
C PRO A 539 -2.81 23.31 9.13
N GLY A 540 -2.60 24.58 8.79
CA GLY A 540 -2.06 24.98 7.48
C GLY A 540 -0.54 25.06 7.42
N ARG A 541 0.19 25.04 8.55
CA ARG A 541 1.62 25.34 8.60
C ARG A 541 2.50 24.09 8.79
N PRO A 542 3.80 24.14 8.43
CA PRO A 542 4.78 23.10 8.78
C PRO A 542 4.81 22.77 10.28
N THR A 543 5.41 21.64 10.66
CA THR A 543 5.55 21.23 12.06
C THR A 543 6.41 22.23 12.86
N GLY A 544 7.36 22.89 12.21
CA GLY A 544 8.16 23.97 12.77
C GLY A 544 9.02 24.62 11.68
N CYS A 545 9.18 25.95 11.77
CA CYS A 545 9.98 26.76 10.87
C CYS A 545 11.02 27.52 11.68
N PHE A 546 12.31 27.15 11.54
CA PHE A 546 13.39 27.68 12.35
C PHE A 546 14.43 28.41 11.50
N LEU A 547 14.98 29.49 12.03
CA LEU A 547 16.17 30.13 11.49
C LEU A 547 17.34 29.97 12.47
N PHE A 548 18.37 29.25 12.05
CA PHE A 548 19.60 29.02 12.82
C PHE A 548 20.68 30.01 12.40
N LEU A 549 21.05 30.89 13.30
CA LEU A 549 22.06 31.93 13.10
C LEU A 549 23.34 31.57 13.82
N GLY A 550 24.49 31.90 13.23
CA GLY A 550 25.79 31.74 13.89
C GLY A 550 26.91 31.37 12.96
N PRO A 551 28.16 31.36 13.46
CA PRO A 551 29.33 31.05 12.66
C PRO A 551 29.30 29.61 12.11
N THR A 552 30.19 29.29 11.21
CA THR A 552 30.36 27.93 10.67
C THR A 552 30.90 26.98 11.74
N GLY A 553 30.56 25.69 11.69
CA GLY A 553 31.17 24.71 12.58
C GLY A 553 30.62 24.65 14.02
N VAL A 554 29.56 25.39 14.38
CA VAL A 554 28.95 25.39 15.73
C VAL A 554 27.87 24.34 15.94
N GLY A 555 27.57 23.51 14.91
CA GLY A 555 26.62 22.40 15.04
C GLY A 555 25.24 22.58 14.40
N LYS A 556 24.97 23.65 13.64
CA LYS A 556 23.68 23.91 12.96
C LYS A 556 23.20 22.71 12.14
N THR A 557 24.02 22.23 11.23
CA THR A 557 23.69 21.08 10.35
C THR A 557 23.66 19.75 11.10
N GLU A 558 24.48 19.60 12.16
CA GLU A 558 24.49 18.38 12.98
C GLU A 558 23.19 18.23 13.79
N LEU A 559 22.64 19.36 14.29
CA LEU A 559 21.33 19.34 14.94
C LEU A 559 20.23 18.88 13.99
N CYS A 560 20.25 19.33 12.71
CA CYS A 560 19.28 18.87 11.71
C CYS A 560 19.43 17.36 11.44
N LYS A 561 20.66 16.82 11.37
CA LYS A 561 20.90 15.38 11.22
C LYS A 561 20.43 14.58 12.43
N ALA A 562 20.76 15.07 13.63
CA ALA A 562 20.31 14.45 14.87
C ALA A 562 18.79 14.41 14.96
N LEU A 563 18.13 15.51 14.57
CA LEU A 563 16.68 15.62 14.53
C LEU A 563 16.06 14.62 13.54
N ALA A 564 16.59 14.53 12.31
CA ALA A 564 16.11 13.58 11.30
C ALA A 564 16.25 12.13 11.79
N ALA A 565 17.41 11.75 12.33
CA ALA A 565 17.65 10.40 12.85
C ALA A 565 16.77 10.07 14.05
N THR A 566 16.54 11.03 14.97
CA THR A 566 15.79 10.77 16.19
C THR A 566 14.29 10.69 15.94
N LEU A 567 13.75 11.55 15.06
CA LEU A 567 12.31 11.62 14.79
C LEU A 567 11.86 10.64 13.71
N PHE A 568 12.67 10.49 12.65
CA PHE A 568 12.30 9.76 11.45
C PHE A 568 13.11 8.47 11.27
N GLY A 569 13.98 8.12 12.23
CA GLY A 569 14.72 6.87 12.26
C GLY A 569 15.91 6.80 11.28
N SER A 570 16.10 7.79 10.40
CA SER A 570 17.19 7.81 9.43
C SER A 570 17.69 9.22 9.17
N GLU A 571 19.01 9.36 9.01
CA GLU A 571 19.62 10.63 8.54
C GLU A 571 19.22 10.99 7.09
N GLU A 572 18.79 10.02 6.30
CA GLU A 572 18.29 10.24 4.93
C GLU A 572 16.98 11.04 4.89
N ALA A 573 16.28 11.15 6.01
CA ALA A 573 15.11 12.03 6.13
C ALA A 573 15.49 13.53 6.20
N LEU A 574 16.79 13.86 6.17
CA LEU A 574 17.28 15.22 5.99
C LEU A 574 17.43 15.56 4.49
N LEU A 575 16.56 16.43 4.00
CA LEU A 575 16.65 17.00 2.66
C LEU A 575 17.42 18.32 2.73
N ARG A 576 18.67 18.32 2.30
CA ARG A 576 19.54 19.51 2.28
C ARG A 576 19.55 20.17 0.92
N PHE A 577 19.36 21.49 0.91
CA PHE A 577 19.49 22.39 -0.23
C PHE A 577 20.48 23.49 0.12
N ASP A 578 21.60 23.52 -0.57
CA ASP A 578 22.62 24.56 -0.42
C ASP A 578 22.26 25.76 -1.28
N MET A 579 21.95 26.89 -0.65
CA MET A 579 21.48 28.07 -1.36
C MET A 579 22.55 28.75 -2.20
N SER A 580 23.81 28.38 -2.03
CA SER A 580 24.89 28.82 -2.94
C SER A 580 24.69 28.32 -4.38
N GLU A 581 24.00 27.21 -4.59
CA GLU A 581 23.64 26.67 -5.90
C GLU A 581 22.42 27.36 -6.54
N TYR A 582 21.73 28.21 -5.79
CA TYR A 582 20.46 28.84 -6.16
C TYR A 582 20.52 30.38 -6.11
N MET A 583 21.65 30.92 -6.47
CA MET A 583 21.92 32.39 -6.51
C MET A 583 21.29 33.06 -7.74
N GLU A 584 21.11 32.33 -8.84
CA GLU A 584 20.58 32.84 -10.09
C GLU A 584 19.08 32.65 -10.24
N LYS A 585 18.44 33.54 -11.01
CA LYS A 585 17.01 33.48 -11.27
C LYS A 585 16.53 32.14 -11.87
N HIS A 586 17.34 31.56 -12.75
CA HIS A 586 17.02 30.24 -13.35
C HIS A 586 17.09 29.08 -12.37
N ALA A 587 17.76 29.24 -11.25
CA ALA A 587 17.87 28.21 -10.24
C ALA A 587 16.54 27.97 -9.49
N VAL A 588 15.62 28.93 -9.49
CA VAL A 588 14.27 28.79 -8.93
C VAL A 588 13.49 27.67 -9.64
N SER A 589 13.60 27.59 -10.97
CA SER A 589 12.98 26.54 -11.77
C SER A 589 13.49 25.13 -11.42
N ARG A 590 14.72 25.02 -10.91
CA ARG A 590 15.24 23.71 -10.44
C ARG A 590 14.59 23.24 -9.15
N LEU A 591 14.11 24.17 -8.29
CA LEU A 591 13.43 23.81 -7.04
C LEU A 591 11.98 23.36 -7.25
N ILE A 592 11.22 24.08 -8.08
CA ILE A 592 9.78 23.87 -8.26
C ILE A 592 9.38 23.35 -9.65
N GLY A 593 10.35 23.14 -10.55
CA GLY A 593 10.11 22.73 -11.94
C GLY A 593 10.11 23.90 -12.93
N SER A 594 10.38 23.59 -14.20
CA SER A 594 10.40 24.55 -15.31
C SER A 594 8.99 24.77 -15.87
N PRO A 595 8.58 26.01 -16.21
CA PRO A 595 7.29 26.26 -16.84
C PRO A 595 7.14 25.53 -18.19
N PRO A 596 5.92 25.30 -18.66
CA PRO A 596 5.66 24.69 -19.96
C PRO A 596 6.39 25.41 -21.10
N GLY A 597 7.08 24.68 -21.97
CA GLY A 597 7.84 25.21 -23.10
C GLY A 597 9.32 25.47 -22.85
N TYR A 598 9.82 25.29 -21.63
CA TYR A 598 11.24 25.34 -21.33
C TYR A 598 11.86 23.96 -21.21
N VAL A 599 13.16 23.84 -21.52
CA VAL A 599 13.94 22.60 -21.36
C VAL A 599 13.90 22.15 -19.91
N GLY A 600 13.61 20.87 -19.66
CA GLY A 600 13.49 20.31 -18.32
C GLY A 600 12.08 20.40 -17.70
N HIS A 601 11.02 20.74 -18.46
CA HIS A 601 9.64 20.74 -17.96
C HIS A 601 9.15 19.35 -17.52
N GLU A 602 9.66 18.28 -18.15
CA GLU A 602 9.31 16.91 -17.78
C GLU A 602 10.04 16.45 -16.50
N GLU A 603 11.14 17.11 -16.16
CA GLU A 603 11.85 16.90 -14.89
C GLU A 603 11.14 17.73 -13.80
N GLY A 604 10.52 17.06 -12.82
CA GLY A 604 9.87 17.71 -11.67
C GLY A 604 10.86 18.56 -10.86
N GLY A 605 10.36 19.50 -10.05
CA GLY A 605 11.21 20.32 -9.19
C GLY A 605 11.90 19.49 -8.10
N GLN A 606 13.20 19.74 -7.89
CA GLN A 606 14.01 18.98 -6.94
C GLN A 606 13.45 19.02 -5.50
N LEU A 607 12.94 20.17 -5.06
CA LEU A 607 12.35 20.35 -3.74
C LEU A 607 10.98 19.65 -3.67
N THR A 608 10.13 19.94 -4.64
CA THR A 608 8.74 19.44 -4.65
C THR A 608 8.68 17.93 -4.82
N GLU A 609 9.54 17.33 -5.66
CA GLU A 609 9.58 15.87 -5.81
C GLU A 609 10.11 15.15 -4.56
N LYS A 610 11.22 15.66 -3.96
CA LYS A 610 11.80 15.04 -2.78
C LYS A 610 10.83 15.07 -1.61
N VAL A 611 10.13 16.20 -1.39
CA VAL A 611 9.14 16.33 -0.31
C VAL A 611 7.88 15.50 -0.60
N ARG A 612 7.43 15.42 -1.86
CA ARG A 612 6.31 14.55 -2.24
C ARG A 612 6.59 13.07 -1.97
N ARG A 613 7.83 12.64 -2.24
CA ARG A 613 8.26 11.25 -1.96
C ARG A 613 8.45 10.98 -0.46
N ARG A 614 8.85 12.00 0.30
CA ARG A 614 9.09 11.92 1.76
C ARG A 614 8.49 13.14 2.46
N PRO A 615 7.17 13.18 2.69
CA PRO A 615 6.50 14.31 3.33
C PRO A 615 6.88 14.49 4.81
N TYR A 616 7.47 13.45 5.41
CA TYR A 616 8.03 13.45 6.75
C TYR A 616 9.55 13.56 6.66
N CYS A 617 10.03 14.79 6.79
CA CYS A 617 11.45 15.08 6.63
C CYS A 617 11.83 16.36 7.37
N VAL A 618 13.13 16.54 7.55
CA VAL A 618 13.72 17.83 7.87
C VAL A 618 14.21 18.45 6.57
N VAL A 619 13.67 19.60 6.19
CA VAL A 619 14.11 20.34 5.02
C VAL A 619 15.06 21.43 5.49
N LEU A 620 16.32 21.32 5.11
CA LEU A 620 17.38 22.27 5.46
C LEU A 620 17.74 23.12 4.25
N PHE A 621 17.48 24.42 4.33
CA PHE A 621 17.98 25.42 3.41
C PHE A 621 19.25 26.06 4.02
N ASP A 622 20.40 25.66 3.52
CA ASP A 622 21.69 26.08 4.06
C ASP A 622 22.15 27.38 3.39
N GLU A 623 22.67 28.36 4.17
CA GLU A 623 23.14 29.68 3.72
C GLU A 623 22.07 30.49 2.96
N ILE A 624 20.88 30.65 3.59
CA ILE A 624 19.70 31.29 2.98
C ILE A 624 19.95 32.73 2.48
N GLU A 625 20.90 33.45 3.09
CA GLU A 625 21.30 34.80 2.67
C GLU A 625 21.86 34.84 1.24
N LYS A 626 22.30 33.72 0.70
CA LYS A 626 22.84 33.63 -0.68
C LYS A 626 21.76 33.35 -1.73
N ALA A 627 20.57 32.95 -1.29
CA ALA A 627 19.47 32.59 -2.17
C ALA A 627 18.98 33.78 -3.00
N HIS A 628 18.57 33.52 -4.25
CA HIS A 628 17.88 34.54 -5.06
C HIS A 628 16.57 35.01 -4.36
N PRO A 629 16.20 36.30 -4.45
CA PRO A 629 15.02 36.85 -3.78
C PRO A 629 13.69 36.12 -4.10
N ASP A 630 13.55 35.55 -5.30
CA ASP A 630 12.37 34.81 -5.71
C ASP A 630 12.14 33.52 -4.88
N ILE A 631 13.22 32.94 -4.32
CA ILE A 631 13.14 31.77 -3.44
C ILE A 631 12.49 32.13 -2.12
N TRP A 632 12.67 33.33 -1.64
CA TRP A 632 12.02 33.79 -0.42
C TRP A 632 10.49 33.82 -0.56
N GLY A 633 9.96 34.09 -1.77
CA GLY A 633 8.53 33.98 -2.07
C GLY A 633 8.01 32.54 -1.93
N ILE A 634 8.77 31.54 -2.39
CA ILE A 634 8.43 30.12 -2.23
C ILE A 634 8.48 29.72 -0.76
N LEU A 635 9.50 30.16 -0.03
CA LEU A 635 9.62 29.89 1.40
C LEU A 635 8.47 30.51 2.21
N LEU A 636 8.03 31.72 1.85
CA LEU A 636 6.85 32.35 2.47
C LEU A 636 5.61 31.48 2.26
N GLN A 637 5.38 30.99 1.04
CA GLN A 637 4.27 30.10 0.74
C GLN A 637 4.36 28.80 1.55
N ILE A 638 5.55 28.22 1.69
CA ILE A 638 5.75 27.01 2.54
C ILE A 638 5.39 27.33 4.00
N MET A 639 5.85 28.47 4.54
CA MET A 639 5.65 28.83 5.94
C MET A 639 4.21 29.23 6.26
N GLU A 640 3.45 29.75 5.28
CA GLU A 640 2.04 30.17 5.49
C GLU A 640 1.05 29.05 5.20
N ASP A 641 1.12 28.50 3.98
CA ASP A 641 0.13 27.55 3.44
C ASP A 641 0.55 26.09 3.69
N GLY A 642 1.82 25.85 4.06
CA GLY A 642 2.41 24.53 4.21
C GLY A 642 2.40 23.71 2.92
N MET A 643 2.20 24.36 1.76
CA MET A 643 2.14 23.68 0.45
C MET A 643 2.79 24.55 -0.63
N VAL A 644 3.38 23.87 -1.62
CA VAL A 644 3.88 24.51 -2.85
C VAL A 644 3.36 23.76 -4.05
N THR A 645 2.91 24.49 -5.06
CA THR A 645 2.50 23.91 -6.34
C THR A 645 3.68 23.94 -7.31
N ASP A 646 4.02 22.79 -7.89
CA ASP A 646 5.09 22.71 -8.88
C ASP A 646 4.64 23.26 -10.24
N ALA A 647 5.57 23.37 -11.17
CA ALA A 647 5.30 23.86 -12.52
C ALA A 647 4.37 22.92 -13.33
N GLN A 648 4.13 21.71 -12.89
CA GLN A 648 3.21 20.74 -13.47
C GLN A 648 1.80 20.78 -12.81
N GLY A 649 1.58 21.71 -11.87
CA GLY A 649 0.29 21.84 -11.15
C GLY A 649 0.15 20.88 -9.95
N ARG A 650 1.16 20.06 -9.65
CA ARG A 650 1.12 19.10 -8.54
C ARG A 650 1.50 19.79 -7.23
N LYS A 651 0.79 19.48 -6.15
CA LYS A 651 1.02 20.05 -4.82
C LYS A 651 2.03 19.21 -4.04
N ALA A 652 3.01 19.88 -3.44
CA ALA A 652 3.93 19.30 -2.46
C ALA A 652 3.54 19.80 -1.06
N ASP A 653 3.26 18.88 -0.14
CA ASP A 653 2.79 19.18 1.22
C ASP A 653 3.95 19.18 2.22
N PHE A 654 4.18 20.30 2.89
CA PHE A 654 5.19 20.52 3.92
C PHE A 654 4.62 20.53 5.34
N LYS A 655 3.31 20.30 5.51
CA LYS A 655 2.66 20.39 6.83
C LYS A 655 3.28 19.47 7.85
N ASN A 656 3.79 18.35 7.41
CA ASN A 656 4.43 17.37 8.28
C ASN A 656 5.97 17.47 8.28
N ALA A 657 6.54 18.39 7.52
CA ALA A 657 7.97 18.65 7.50
C ALA A 657 8.40 19.64 8.59
N ILE A 658 9.65 19.56 8.97
CA ILE A 658 10.33 20.59 9.79
C ILE A 658 11.25 21.37 8.84
N VAL A 659 11.01 22.68 8.74
CA VAL A 659 11.77 23.56 7.87
C VAL A 659 12.85 24.27 8.71
N VAL A 660 14.09 24.13 8.33
CA VAL A 660 15.23 24.78 8.98
C VAL A 660 15.98 25.60 7.95
N LEU A 661 16.16 26.85 8.25
CA LEU A 661 16.98 27.79 7.48
C LEU A 661 18.26 28.03 8.25
N THR A 662 19.43 28.02 7.61
CA THR A 662 20.67 28.45 8.28
C THR A 662 21.19 29.72 7.66
N SER A 663 21.80 30.57 8.48
CA SER A 663 22.46 31.80 8.03
C SER A 663 23.71 32.10 8.83
N ASN A 664 24.66 32.71 8.16
CA ASN A 664 25.90 33.23 8.76
C ASN A 664 25.84 34.75 9.03
N VAL A 665 24.66 35.38 8.83
CA VAL A 665 24.44 36.80 9.14
C VAL A 665 24.67 37.04 10.63
N GLY A 666 25.44 38.07 10.97
CA GLY A 666 25.83 38.41 12.34
C GLY A 666 26.94 37.53 12.93
N ALA A 667 27.45 36.53 12.19
CA ALA A 667 28.55 35.66 12.67
C ALA A 667 29.79 36.47 13.13
N ALA A 668 30.17 37.51 12.39
CA ALA A 668 31.28 38.38 12.73
C ALA A 668 31.13 39.05 14.10
N ARG A 669 29.90 39.31 14.55
CA ARG A 669 29.66 39.86 15.89
C ARG A 669 29.76 38.79 17.00
N ILE A 670 29.48 37.55 16.67
CA ILE A 670 29.62 36.43 17.58
C ILE A 670 31.07 36.03 17.78
N THR A 671 31.90 36.15 16.70
CA THR A 671 33.34 35.80 16.71
C THR A 671 34.22 36.94 17.15
N ALA A 672 33.78 38.21 17.05
CA ALA A 672 34.60 39.39 17.41
C ALA A 672 34.87 39.41 18.90
N LYS A 673 36.07 39.03 19.29
CA LYS A 673 36.67 39.38 20.57
C LYS A 673 36.81 40.91 20.63
N GLY A 674 35.92 41.61 21.41
CA GLY A 674 36.11 42.95 21.96
C GLY A 674 36.86 43.98 21.10
N SER A 675 36.52 44.17 19.81
CA SER A 675 37.11 45.27 19.02
C SER A 675 36.27 46.54 19.20
N LYS A 676 36.87 47.54 19.80
CA LYS A 676 36.36 48.89 19.96
C LYS A 676 36.07 49.52 18.62
N LEU A 677 34.82 49.86 18.32
CA LEU A 677 34.55 50.89 17.30
C LEU A 677 33.62 51.95 17.94
N GLY A 678 34.17 53.05 18.31
CA GLY A 678 33.62 54.42 18.36
C GLY A 678 32.69 54.74 19.50
N PHE A 679 33.23 55.59 20.40
CA PHE A 679 32.54 56.57 21.27
C PHE A 679 31.59 56.04 22.37
N SER A 680 32.15 55.56 23.42
CA SER A 680 31.98 56.04 24.81
C SER A 680 32.88 55.20 25.73
N ALA A 681 33.93 55.92 26.22
CA ALA A 681 34.87 55.41 27.21
C ALA A 681 34.16 55.38 28.57
N THR A 682 33.74 54.17 28.98
CA THR A 682 33.74 53.77 30.34
C THR A 682 34.54 52.49 30.43
N GLU A 683 35.67 52.59 31.14
CA GLU A 683 36.64 51.54 31.38
C GLU A 683 35.90 50.23 31.85
N ARG A 684 35.79 49.24 30.95
CA ARG A 684 35.45 47.87 31.38
C ARG A 684 36.76 47.10 31.48
N ARG A 685 36.95 46.49 32.63
CA ARG A 685 38.11 45.63 32.92
C ARG A 685 38.14 44.45 31.97
N ASP A 686 39.32 44.10 31.54
CA ASP A 686 39.59 42.94 30.69
C ASP A 686 38.93 41.64 31.30
N GLY A 687 38.00 41.07 30.58
CA GLY A 687 37.42 39.75 30.92
C GLY A 687 35.89 39.62 31.00
N GLU A 688 35.11 40.70 30.88
CA GLU A 688 33.63 40.56 30.87
C GLU A 688 33.10 40.21 29.47
N THR A 689 32.60 38.97 29.30
CA THR A 689 31.75 38.52 28.22
C THR A 689 30.49 39.38 28.14
N ARG A 690 30.17 39.92 26.96
CA ARG A 690 28.88 40.59 26.73
C ARG A 690 27.75 39.68 27.15
N PRO A 691 26.69 40.18 27.85
CA PRO A 691 25.53 39.37 28.14
C PRO A 691 25.02 38.78 26.83
N ILE A 692 24.69 37.48 26.84
CA ILE A 692 24.19 36.73 25.68
C ILE A 692 23.00 37.43 25.02
N GLU A 693 22.18 38.12 25.84
CA GLU A 693 21.00 38.86 25.37
C GLU A 693 21.36 40.07 24.50
N GLU A 694 22.42 40.82 24.83
CA GLU A 694 22.90 41.97 24.04
C GLU A 694 23.46 41.49 22.69
N LEU A 695 24.15 40.36 22.70
CA LEU A 695 24.66 39.72 21.47
C LEU A 695 23.54 39.29 20.55
N LYS A 696 22.49 38.65 21.10
CA LYS A 696 21.29 38.25 20.38
C LYS A 696 20.58 39.45 19.77
N ALA A 697 20.37 40.50 20.53
CA ALA A 697 19.73 41.73 20.05
C ALA A 697 20.50 42.32 18.87
N ALA A 698 21.83 42.37 18.96
CA ALA A 698 22.69 42.92 17.90
C ALA A 698 22.67 42.05 16.62
N VAL A 699 22.60 40.72 16.78
CA VAL A 699 22.48 39.78 15.63
C VAL A 699 21.09 39.89 14.98
N LEU A 700 20.04 40.04 15.75
CA LEU A 700 18.67 40.26 15.26
C LEU A 700 18.56 41.59 14.49
N ASP A 701 19.26 42.62 14.90
CA ASP A 701 19.26 43.91 14.17
C ASP A 701 19.99 43.78 12.80
N ASP A 702 21.08 43.02 12.72
CA ASP A 702 21.72 42.74 11.43
C ASP A 702 20.83 41.86 10.52
N LEU A 703 20.06 40.96 11.12
CA LEU A 703 19.15 40.14 10.38
C LEU A 703 18.05 40.98 9.70
N LYS A 704 17.48 41.97 10.41
CA LYS A 704 16.47 42.91 9.85
C LYS A 704 16.97 43.73 8.68
N LYS A 705 18.28 43.88 8.51
CA LYS A 705 18.87 44.57 7.34
C LYS A 705 18.93 43.67 6.09
N VAL A 706 18.98 42.34 6.28
CA VAL A 706 19.10 41.38 5.20
C VAL A 706 17.74 40.81 4.80
N PHE A 707 16.91 40.48 5.78
CA PHE A 707 15.62 39.86 5.55
C PHE A 707 14.46 40.82 5.79
N ARG A 708 13.42 40.72 4.96
CA ARG A 708 12.22 41.53 5.14
C ARG A 708 11.47 41.16 6.42
N PRO A 709 10.87 42.13 7.13
CA PRO A 709 10.09 41.86 8.35
C PRO A 709 9.01 40.80 8.19
N GLU A 710 8.37 40.76 7.03
CA GLU A 710 7.35 39.77 6.67
C GLU A 710 7.89 38.34 6.74
N PHE A 711 9.09 38.10 6.23
CA PHE A 711 9.75 36.80 6.27
C PHE A 711 10.08 36.37 7.72
N LEU A 712 10.62 37.31 8.52
CA LEU A 712 11.01 37.03 9.90
C LEU A 712 9.79 36.73 10.80
N ASN A 713 8.67 37.35 10.56
CA ASN A 713 7.43 37.15 11.33
C ASN A 713 6.73 35.82 11.05
N ARG A 714 7.14 35.10 10.01
CA ARG A 714 6.59 33.77 9.66
C ARG A 714 7.39 32.61 10.26
N LEU A 715 8.57 32.90 10.81
CA LEU A 715 9.36 31.92 11.52
C LEU A 715 8.76 31.66 12.91
N ASP A 716 8.76 30.41 13.34
CA ASP A 716 8.33 30.05 14.68
C ASP A 716 9.36 30.51 15.71
N GLU A 717 10.66 30.39 15.40
CA GLU A 717 11.72 30.79 16.30
C GLU A 717 13.02 31.08 15.54
N THR A 718 13.71 32.16 15.96
CA THR A 718 15.06 32.50 15.48
C THR A 718 16.05 32.18 16.57
N ILE A 719 16.96 31.24 16.29
CA ILE A 719 17.86 30.65 17.26
C ILE A 719 19.30 31.06 16.94
N VAL A 720 19.97 31.65 17.91
CA VAL A 720 21.36 32.05 17.79
C VAL A 720 22.27 30.98 18.38
N PHE A 721 23.08 30.36 17.54
CA PHE A 721 24.11 29.41 17.95
C PHE A 721 25.32 30.15 18.49
N THR A 722 25.70 29.86 19.70
CA THR A 722 26.85 30.43 20.36
C THR A 722 28.16 29.76 19.93
N GLN A 723 29.27 30.44 20.10
CA GLN A 723 30.59 29.88 19.87
C GLN A 723 30.86 28.75 20.88
N LEU A 724 31.45 27.65 20.43
CA LEU A 724 31.78 26.51 21.27
C LEU A 724 32.93 26.80 22.20
N GLY A 725 32.78 26.48 23.49
CA GLY A 725 33.83 26.55 24.49
C GLY A 725 34.83 25.38 24.40
N ARG A 726 35.97 25.51 25.10
CA ARG A 726 37.03 24.50 25.10
C ARG A 726 36.52 23.11 25.57
N THR A 727 35.69 23.09 26.58
CA THR A 727 35.05 21.86 27.16
C THR A 727 34.11 21.18 26.15
N GLU A 728 33.37 21.98 25.39
CA GLU A 728 32.46 21.49 24.36
C GLU A 728 33.25 20.89 23.18
N ILE A 729 34.37 21.52 22.80
CA ILE A 729 35.25 21.03 21.75
C ILE A 729 35.91 19.70 22.14
N GLN A 730 36.37 19.58 23.41
CA GLN A 730 36.86 18.30 23.95
C GLN A 730 35.82 17.21 23.91
N ALA A 731 34.56 17.53 24.27
CA ALA A 731 33.45 16.57 24.18
C ALA A 731 33.13 16.16 22.72
N ILE A 732 33.24 17.08 21.77
CA ILE A 732 33.09 16.78 20.33
C ILE A 732 34.23 15.89 19.86
N ALA A 733 35.50 16.21 20.24
CA ALA A 733 36.67 15.41 19.90
C ALA A 733 36.52 13.97 20.42
N ARG A 734 36.10 13.81 21.66
CA ARG A 734 35.81 12.49 22.28
C ARG A 734 34.82 11.68 21.43
N ARG A 735 33.67 12.25 21.11
CA ARG A 735 32.65 11.57 20.26
C ARG A 735 33.15 11.22 18.87
N MET A 736 33.97 12.08 18.27
CA MET A 736 34.54 11.79 16.95
C MET A 736 35.54 10.64 17.04
N LEU A 737 36.38 10.58 18.10
CA LEU A 737 37.30 9.46 18.32
C LEU A 737 36.57 8.16 18.65
N GLU A 738 35.46 8.19 19.42
CA GLU A 738 34.59 7.03 19.67
C GLU A 738 34.04 6.44 18.37
N ARG A 739 33.56 7.27 17.44
CA ARG A 739 33.12 6.83 16.10
C ARG A 739 34.26 6.23 15.25
N VAL A 740 35.46 6.75 15.39
CA VAL A 740 36.64 6.12 14.77
C VAL A 740 36.92 4.77 15.41
N GLY A 741 36.81 4.68 16.75
CA GLY A 741 36.97 3.47 17.52
C GLY A 741 35.97 2.37 17.12
N GLU A 742 34.71 2.71 16.90
CA GLU A 742 33.70 1.76 16.40
C GLU A 742 34.07 1.17 15.04
N ARG A 743 34.62 2.00 14.12
CA ARG A 743 35.08 1.52 12.81
C ARG A 743 36.32 0.66 12.92
N MET A 744 37.26 1.01 13.81
CA MET A 744 38.47 0.22 14.07
C MET A 744 38.14 -1.09 14.76
N LYS A 745 37.14 -1.12 15.64
CA LYS A 745 36.64 -2.33 16.29
C LYS A 745 36.09 -3.35 15.28
N ALA A 746 35.46 -2.89 14.19
CA ALA A 746 35.03 -3.77 13.09
C ALA A 746 36.23 -4.43 12.36
N LEU A 747 37.43 -3.82 12.46
CA LEU A 747 38.69 -4.37 11.94
C LEU A 747 39.45 -5.20 12.99
N GLY A 748 38.86 -5.40 14.17
CA GLY A 748 39.48 -6.15 15.28
C GLY A 748 40.44 -5.34 16.14
N VAL A 749 40.52 -4.03 16.01
CA VAL A 749 41.42 -3.15 16.77
C VAL A 749 40.63 -2.27 17.74
N THR A 750 41.04 -2.22 19.01
CA THR A 750 40.41 -1.39 20.05
C THR A 750 41.13 -0.03 20.10
N LEU A 751 40.41 1.06 19.89
CA LEU A 751 40.95 2.43 20.02
C LEU A 751 40.76 2.94 21.46
N ARG A 752 41.85 3.40 22.08
CA ARG A 752 41.85 4.14 23.36
C ARG A 752 42.52 5.50 23.20
N PHE A 753 42.13 6.48 23.99
CA PHE A 753 42.68 7.81 23.93
C PHE A 753 42.79 8.44 25.32
N THR A 754 43.81 9.24 25.53
CA THR A 754 44.09 9.96 26.80
C THR A 754 43.39 11.31 26.83
N ASP A 755 43.16 11.85 28.04
CA ASP A 755 42.62 13.21 28.20
C ASP A 755 43.59 14.27 27.60
N ARG A 756 44.87 14.01 27.63
CA ARG A 756 45.91 14.86 26.98
C ARG A 756 45.76 14.88 25.44
N ALA A 757 45.36 13.76 24.85
CA ALA A 757 45.01 13.72 23.43
C ALA A 757 43.80 14.61 23.09
N LEU A 758 42.77 14.58 23.95
CA LEU A 758 41.60 15.45 23.78
C LEU A 758 41.88 16.93 23.93
N GLU A 759 42.79 17.27 24.87
CA GLU A 759 43.27 18.67 25.03
C GLU A 759 44.06 19.14 23.79
N THR A 760 45.00 18.32 23.32
CA THR A 760 45.77 18.64 22.12
C THR A 760 44.87 18.77 20.88
N LEU A 761 43.86 17.91 20.74
CA LEU A 761 42.87 18.03 19.67
C LEU A 761 42.02 19.29 19.80
N ALA A 762 41.62 19.66 21.02
CA ALA A 762 40.84 20.86 21.23
C ALA A 762 41.64 22.12 20.86
N ASP A 763 42.93 22.13 21.18
CA ASP A 763 43.79 23.30 20.89
C ASP A 763 44.16 23.39 19.40
N GLN A 764 44.41 22.29 18.70
CA GLN A 764 44.74 22.24 17.28
C GLN A 764 43.54 22.23 16.34
N GLY A 765 42.41 21.70 16.79
CA GLY A 765 41.20 21.49 16.01
C GLY A 765 40.17 22.60 16.14
N PHE A 766 40.45 23.65 16.91
CA PHE A 766 39.58 24.81 17.07
C PHE A 766 40.11 26.02 16.29
N ASP A 767 39.22 26.63 15.56
CA ASP A 767 39.47 27.90 14.89
C ASP A 767 38.30 28.85 15.21
N PRO A 768 38.55 30.09 15.66
CA PRO A 768 37.50 31.04 16.00
C PRO A 768 36.48 31.30 14.87
N ASP A 769 36.94 31.29 13.60
CA ASP A 769 36.11 31.57 12.41
C ASP A 769 35.43 30.33 11.87
N TYR A 770 36.07 29.16 11.99
CA TYR A 770 35.60 27.90 11.43
C TYR A 770 35.06 26.92 12.48
N GLY A 771 35.08 27.29 13.78
CA GLY A 771 34.58 26.49 14.88
C GLY A 771 35.26 25.11 14.98
N ALA A 772 34.49 24.04 15.17
CA ALA A 772 34.99 22.67 15.26
C ALA A 772 35.20 21.98 13.89
N ARG A 773 35.09 22.71 12.77
CA ARG A 773 35.29 22.12 11.42
C ARG A 773 36.69 21.59 11.17
N PRO A 774 37.79 22.29 11.62
CA PRO A 774 39.15 21.78 11.48
C PRO A 774 39.38 20.48 12.27
N LEU A 775 38.71 20.25 13.37
CA LEU A 775 38.88 19.09 14.24
C LEU A 775 38.76 17.77 13.47
N ARG A 776 37.80 17.67 12.57
CA ARG A 776 37.61 16.48 11.72
C ARG A 776 38.82 16.22 10.82
N ARG A 777 39.42 17.28 10.26
CA ARG A 777 40.63 17.18 9.41
C ARG A 777 41.83 16.74 10.25
N THR A 778 41.98 17.28 11.46
CA THR A 778 43.06 16.93 12.38
C THR A 778 42.96 15.45 12.81
N ILE A 779 41.79 15.01 13.21
CA ILE A 779 41.57 13.60 13.57
C ILE A 779 41.86 12.68 12.39
N ARG A 780 41.39 13.03 11.18
CA ARG A 780 41.67 12.23 10.00
C ARG A 780 43.17 12.10 9.75
N ALA A 781 43.88 13.20 9.70
CA ALA A 781 45.32 13.23 9.38
C ALA A 781 46.21 12.61 10.44
N GLN A 782 45.88 12.81 11.75
CA GLN A 782 46.71 12.35 12.85
C GLN A 782 46.31 11.01 13.48
N VAL A 783 45.09 10.55 13.24
CA VAL A 783 44.58 9.27 13.82
C VAL A 783 44.19 8.28 12.72
N GLU A 784 43.28 8.65 11.79
CA GLU A 784 42.77 7.71 10.78
C GLU A 784 43.84 7.30 9.78
N ASP A 785 44.58 8.28 9.22
CA ASP A 785 45.63 8.03 8.21
C ASP A 785 46.79 7.25 8.84
N VAL A 786 47.22 7.65 10.07
CA VAL A 786 48.30 6.93 10.81
C VAL A 786 47.90 5.51 11.19
N ALA A 787 46.64 5.31 11.65
CA ALA A 787 46.14 3.98 11.93
C ALA A 787 46.07 3.09 10.68
N ALA A 788 45.69 3.67 9.53
CA ALA A 788 45.67 2.96 8.26
C ALA A 788 47.08 2.51 7.83
N GLU A 789 48.11 3.39 7.95
CA GLU A 789 49.50 3.05 7.66
C GLU A 789 50.04 1.95 8.57
N GLN A 790 49.72 2.02 9.88
CA GLN A 790 50.13 0.99 10.84
C GLN A 790 49.44 -0.36 10.60
N LEU A 791 48.17 -0.36 10.20
CA LEU A 791 47.44 -1.58 9.81
C LEU A 791 48.05 -2.21 8.54
N LEU A 792 48.36 -1.39 7.53
CA LEU A 792 48.96 -1.87 6.27
C LEU A 792 50.42 -2.36 6.43
N SER A 793 51.18 -1.71 7.31
CA SER A 793 52.58 -2.14 7.61
C SER A 793 52.62 -3.33 8.57
N GLY A 794 51.52 -3.78 9.15
CA GLY A 794 51.47 -4.86 10.15
C GLY A 794 51.97 -4.44 11.53
N ALA A 795 52.22 -3.13 11.77
CA ALA A 795 52.60 -2.63 13.09
C ALA A 795 51.42 -2.59 14.06
N LEU A 796 50.18 -2.62 13.54
CA LEU A 796 48.94 -2.75 14.27
C LEU A 796 48.19 -3.96 13.70
N GLN A 797 47.81 -4.93 14.53
CA GLN A 797 47.16 -6.17 14.12
C GLN A 797 45.79 -6.36 14.79
N ALA A 798 44.95 -7.24 14.22
CA ALA A 798 43.69 -7.58 14.84
C ALA A 798 43.91 -8.21 16.24
N GLY A 799 43.26 -7.68 17.26
CA GLY A 799 43.46 -8.00 18.67
C GLY A 799 44.23 -6.95 19.44
N ASP A 800 44.96 -6.04 18.77
CA ASP A 800 45.72 -4.97 19.41
C ASP A 800 44.88 -3.80 19.88
N THR A 801 45.44 -3.03 20.83
CA THR A 801 44.91 -1.76 21.28
C THR A 801 45.71 -0.60 20.68
N ALA A 802 45.05 0.27 19.95
CA ALA A 802 45.63 1.51 19.46
C ALA A 802 45.42 2.61 20.51
N LEU A 803 46.47 3.11 21.13
CA LEU A 803 46.43 4.19 22.11
C LEU A 803 46.83 5.50 21.44
N VAL A 804 45.89 6.49 21.47
CA VAL A 804 46.16 7.87 21.02
C VAL A 804 46.52 8.74 22.21
N ASP A 805 47.70 9.33 22.18
CA ASP A 805 48.18 10.23 23.24
C ASP A 805 48.63 11.58 22.67
N GLY A 806 48.56 12.66 23.51
CA GLY A 806 48.98 14.00 23.17
C GLY A 806 50.49 14.15 23.28
N ALA A 807 51.16 14.69 22.23
CA ALA A 807 52.55 15.03 22.20
C ALA A 807 52.74 16.53 21.92
N GLU A 808 53.95 17.07 22.10
CA GLU A 808 54.25 18.49 21.89
C GLU A 808 53.93 18.98 20.49
N ASN A 809 54.00 18.11 19.48
CA ASN A 809 53.76 18.44 18.09
C ASN A 809 52.50 17.79 17.49
N GLY A 810 51.53 17.41 18.31
CA GLY A 810 50.26 16.79 17.83
C GLY A 810 49.93 15.48 18.53
N LEU A 811 49.25 14.55 17.84
CA LEU A 811 48.87 13.24 18.39
C LEU A 811 49.92 12.19 17.99
N ARG A 812 50.08 11.19 18.85
CA ARG A 812 50.83 9.98 18.53
C ARG A 812 49.92 8.75 18.77
N LEU A 813 49.97 7.81 17.87
CA LEU A 813 49.29 6.55 17.93
C LEU A 813 50.28 5.43 18.21
N TYR A 814 50.06 4.77 19.33
CA TYR A 814 50.89 3.63 19.78
C TYR A 814 50.11 2.30 19.66
N ALA A 815 50.70 1.31 19.02
CA ALA A 815 50.15 -0.06 19.01
C ALA A 815 50.55 -0.75 20.31
N GLN A 816 49.59 -1.24 21.07
CA GLN A 816 49.82 -2.07 22.26
C GLN A 816 49.33 -3.51 21.96
N PRO A 817 50.20 -4.52 21.96
CA PRO A 817 49.84 -5.92 21.72
C PRO A 817 48.85 -6.44 22.77
N ALA A 818 47.93 -7.32 22.34
CA ALA A 818 46.99 -7.99 23.22
C ALA A 818 47.71 -8.72 24.36
N GLY A 819 47.57 -8.26 25.60
CA GLY A 819 48.20 -8.90 26.80
C GLY A 819 49.13 -8.03 27.63
N THR A 820 49.42 -6.79 27.24
CA THR A 820 50.23 -5.87 28.06
C THR A 820 49.36 -5.13 29.06
N GLN A 821 49.48 -5.40 30.36
CA GLN A 821 48.78 -4.69 31.44
C GLN A 821 49.17 -3.20 31.45
N ALA A 822 48.16 -2.34 31.49
CA ALA A 822 48.25 -0.90 31.51
C ALA A 822 49.11 -0.36 32.65
N LEU A 823 50.10 0.47 32.31
CA LEU A 823 50.72 1.40 33.23
C LEU A 823 49.66 2.44 33.64
N ASN A 824 49.40 2.50 34.96
CA ASN A 824 48.49 3.39 35.67
C ASN A 824 48.31 4.78 35.02
N THR A 825 47.22 4.97 34.28
CA THR A 825 46.58 6.25 34.08
C THR A 825 45.11 6.06 34.38
N LYS A 826 44.52 6.91 35.25
CA LYS A 826 43.12 6.82 35.66
C LYS A 826 42.22 6.63 34.47
N GLU A 827 41.78 5.40 34.26
CA GLU A 827 40.85 5.02 33.21
C GLU A 827 39.41 5.28 33.69
N ASN A 828 38.66 6.00 32.89
CA ASN A 828 37.22 5.88 32.92
C ASN A 828 36.83 4.76 31.96
N GLU A 829 36.47 3.59 32.52
CA GLU A 829 35.74 2.53 31.83
C GLU A 829 34.34 3.02 31.51
N LEU A 830 33.96 2.90 30.27
CA LEU A 830 32.57 2.89 29.77
C LEU A 830 32.30 1.57 29.05
#